data_5391142fe42e0696bb6c559a9bf912fd
#
_entry.id   5391142fe42e0696bb6c559a9bf912fd
#
_cell.length_a   1.000
_cell.length_b   1.000
_cell.length_c   1.000
_cell.angle_alpha   90.00
_cell.angle_beta   90.00
_cell.angle_gamma   90.00
#
_symmetry.space_group_name_H-M   'P 1'
#
loop_
_entity.id
_entity.type
_entity.pdbx_description
1 polymer ?
#
loop_
_entity_poly.entity_id
_entity_poly.type
_entity_poly.pdbx_seq_one_letter_code
_entity_poly.pdbx_strand_id
1 'polypeptide(L)'
;MRRILSFAFSLLLCVVVSHAQEEDRDSLVRLLSADKARLVELNGKAYRKVVGDAVFFHNNTYLKCDSAYWNVDDEYIDAIGSIRIEQENTVLTGDSIRYVIAENTAKFRGHLVELVDRDSNVLRTNYLDYNTKDSVAFFYRGGAMKDEDGNVIESLTGRYQSRIEQFDFIGQVEMFSDSLFFVCDTLYYYADRDLAEFFGHTAGWYDLNHISSGSGWYDRTSEKFFFTRDVYGLTEEYELWCDSLNYDRYAEYARLLGNVQLLDTVDNAITLAGELRYWNEPRRAELYREPAVVMINEEGGVRDSIFLASDTLIYYTRRMCDLDSALVASAKERYTAALVDPLAKSTPQQGGAGPGQAADAQSGAAGAAKAGASDTTGRKTQRPAVSDAADPETDTLAVTDSTSRTDTVSVDSVMAVSPPDTVSAVDSLTAPDSLAVPAVSDSLALAVPDSVVAADSLAAPDSLALTDSLAVIDSLAMVPPDTTQVDFVEAYHRVKIYKSDVQVLCDSLLFNSIDSIARLFTDPVLWYEVESQITADSMQFLMRNGTLDKGLLFANCFVISEEEPGQYYHQIKSPEMIGYFKDGQISRFDALGGVTAMFYVAEDSVVTTMNQKECRIMTGRMKDGQVQRILYTENITSDAYPVRDLTPEMMTLRDFNWMPDKRPATRFSVTDRYIHPSARKDAAPSPDFPRFKYAEKYFEGYMKRIMTEIDSRKPLIWIE
;
A
#
# COMPACT_ATOMS: atom_id res chain seq x y z
N MET A 1 -48.38 43.67 -49.02
CA MET A 1 -47.52 42.58 -48.62
C MET A 1 -46.27 42.37 -49.51
N ARG A 2 -46.34 42.38 -50.85
CA ARG A 2 -45.15 42.18 -51.71
C ARG A 2 -44.03 43.24 -51.58
N ARG A 3 -44.38 44.49 -51.29
CA ARG A 3 -43.38 45.61 -51.14
C ARG A 3 -42.68 45.60 -49.75
N ILE A 4 -43.30 45.04 -48.73
CA ILE A 4 -42.71 44.92 -47.38
C ILE A 4 -41.74 43.74 -47.34
N LEU A 5 -42.03 42.63 -48.04
CA LEU A 5 -41.14 41.48 -48.16
C LEU A 5 -39.86 41.80 -48.94
N SER A 6 -39.96 42.65 -49.96
CA SER A 6 -38.81 43.07 -50.77
C SER A 6 -37.86 43.99 -49.96
N PHE A 7 -38.42 44.84 -49.09
CA PHE A 7 -37.62 45.73 -48.21
C PHE A 7 -36.94 44.95 -47.06
N ALA A 8 -37.63 43.93 -46.47
CA ALA A 8 -37.07 43.02 -45.49
C ALA A 8 -35.99 42.13 -46.06
N PHE A 9 -36.14 41.68 -47.32
CA PHE A 9 -35.09 40.87 -47.99
C PHE A 9 -33.85 41.71 -48.38
N SER A 10 -34.06 42.97 -48.76
CA SER A 10 -32.96 43.91 -49.04
C SER A 10 -32.20 44.32 -47.76
N LEU A 11 -32.90 44.47 -46.63
CA LEU A 11 -32.32 44.75 -45.32
C LEU A 11 -31.52 43.55 -44.77
N LEU A 12 -32.05 42.32 -44.97
CA LEU A 12 -31.36 41.10 -44.59
C LEU A 12 -30.09 40.84 -45.41
N LEU A 13 -30.10 41.20 -46.72
CA LEU A 13 -28.95 41.11 -47.60
C LEU A 13 -27.85 42.11 -47.21
N CYS A 14 -28.21 43.32 -46.76
CA CYS A 14 -27.24 44.28 -46.25
C CYS A 14 -26.59 43.88 -44.92
N VAL A 15 -27.29 43.18 -44.03
CA VAL A 15 -26.72 42.65 -42.77
C VAL A 15 -25.78 41.51 -43.04
N VAL A 16 -26.06 40.63 -44.01
CA VAL A 16 -25.16 39.52 -44.36
C VAL A 16 -23.88 40.02 -45.04
N VAL A 17 -23.98 41.06 -45.85
CA VAL A 17 -22.80 41.66 -46.51
C VAL A 17 -21.93 42.43 -45.53
N SER A 18 -22.50 43.04 -44.45
CA SER A 18 -21.67 43.69 -43.43
C SER A 18 -20.95 42.72 -42.52
N HIS A 19 -21.48 41.52 -42.26
CA HIS A 19 -20.75 40.48 -41.52
C HIS A 19 -19.63 39.82 -42.36
N ALA A 20 -19.80 39.67 -43.67
CA ALA A 20 -18.78 39.17 -44.57
C ALA A 20 -17.61 40.15 -44.78
N GLN A 21 -17.79 41.45 -44.52
CA GLN A 21 -16.72 42.43 -44.62
C GLN A 21 -15.89 42.58 -43.32
N GLU A 22 -16.36 42.12 -42.19
CA GLU A 22 -15.60 42.14 -40.94
C GLU A 22 -14.60 40.98 -40.87
N GLU A 23 -14.96 39.78 -41.35
CA GLU A 23 -14.03 38.64 -41.41
C GLU A 23 -12.82 38.86 -42.35
N ASP A 24 -12.96 39.64 -43.38
CA ASP A 24 -11.89 39.87 -44.39
C ASP A 24 -10.86 40.95 -43.95
N ARG A 25 -11.16 41.73 -42.91
CA ARG A 25 -10.24 42.77 -42.43
C ARG A 25 -9.15 42.29 -41.52
N ASP A 26 -9.39 41.23 -40.76
CA ASP A 26 -8.43 40.68 -39.80
C ASP A 26 -7.44 39.70 -40.45
N SER A 27 -7.71 39.25 -41.67
CA SER A 27 -6.84 38.35 -42.45
C SER A 27 -5.66 39.07 -43.14
N LEU A 28 -5.61 40.42 -43.12
CA LEU A 28 -4.55 41.19 -43.75
C LEU A 28 -3.49 41.62 -42.74
N VAL A 29 -2.21 41.37 -43.08
CA VAL A 29 -1.09 41.91 -42.30
C VAL A 29 -1.04 43.43 -42.46
N ARG A 30 -1.01 44.14 -41.34
CA ARG A 30 -0.93 45.62 -41.28
C ARG A 30 0.34 46.02 -40.57
N LEU A 31 1.10 46.96 -41.16
CA LEU A 31 2.14 47.68 -40.45
C LEU A 31 1.48 48.84 -39.70
N LEU A 32 1.49 48.82 -38.38
CA LEU A 32 0.87 49.86 -37.53
C LEU A 32 1.83 51.01 -37.26
N SER A 33 3.11 50.71 -36.98
CA SER A 33 4.12 51.74 -36.73
C SER A 33 5.52 51.31 -37.17
N ALA A 34 6.38 52.24 -37.51
CA ALA A 34 7.82 52.09 -37.68
C ALA A 34 8.46 53.47 -37.86
N ASP A 35 9.75 53.63 -37.55
CA ASP A 35 10.47 54.89 -37.80
C ASP A 35 10.68 55.18 -39.31
N LYS A 36 11.04 54.09 -40.04
CA LYS A 36 11.35 54.20 -41.48
C LYS A 36 10.91 52.95 -42.22
N ALA A 37 10.27 53.17 -43.38
CA ALA A 37 9.99 52.08 -44.32
C ALA A 37 10.51 52.49 -45.73
N ARG A 38 11.16 51.54 -46.42
CA ARG A 38 11.67 51.75 -47.79
C ARG A 38 11.60 50.44 -48.59
N LEU A 39 11.44 50.60 -49.90
CA LEU A 39 11.55 49.48 -50.82
C LEU A 39 13.03 49.19 -51.09
N VAL A 40 13.44 47.94 -51.01
CA VAL A 40 14.79 47.48 -51.32
C VAL A 40 14.69 46.21 -52.17
N GLU A 41 15.63 46.06 -53.09
CA GLU A 41 15.77 44.82 -53.88
C GLU A 41 16.96 44.00 -53.36
N LEU A 42 16.75 42.80 -53.08
CA LEU A 42 17.78 41.84 -52.63
C LEU A 42 17.64 40.53 -53.44
N ASN A 43 18.72 40.15 -54.13
CA ASN A 43 18.76 38.93 -54.94
C ASN A 43 17.62 38.82 -55.96
N GLY A 44 17.24 39.99 -56.59
CA GLY A 44 16.18 40.02 -57.58
C GLY A 44 14.74 39.96 -57.04
N LYS A 45 14.57 40.06 -55.71
CA LYS A 45 13.27 40.12 -55.05
C LYS A 45 13.06 41.46 -54.36
N ALA A 46 11.86 42.00 -54.42
CA ALA A 46 11.48 43.24 -53.80
C ALA A 46 11.05 43.02 -52.33
N TYR A 47 11.59 43.84 -51.42
CA TYR A 47 11.25 43.81 -49.99
C TYR A 47 10.85 45.18 -49.50
N ARG A 48 9.87 45.22 -48.63
CA ARG A 48 9.63 46.38 -47.77
C ARG A 48 10.52 46.27 -46.55
N LYS A 49 11.64 46.99 -46.52
CA LYS A 49 12.51 47.07 -45.34
C LYS A 49 11.93 48.08 -44.35
N VAL A 50 11.62 47.60 -43.16
CA VAL A 50 11.08 48.38 -42.04
C VAL A 50 12.13 48.44 -40.93
N VAL A 51 12.35 49.61 -40.33
CA VAL A 51 13.37 49.84 -39.30
C VAL A 51 12.85 50.79 -38.23
N GLY A 52 13.15 50.47 -36.97
CA GLY A 52 12.83 51.25 -35.79
C GLY A 52 11.44 50.90 -35.22
N ASP A 53 11.41 50.20 -34.13
CA ASP A 53 10.21 49.82 -33.35
C ASP A 53 9.01 49.41 -34.24
N ALA A 54 9.26 48.53 -35.19
CA ALA A 54 8.26 48.07 -36.12
C ALA A 54 7.19 47.24 -35.45
N VAL A 55 5.92 47.60 -35.67
CA VAL A 55 4.76 46.88 -35.13
C VAL A 55 3.86 46.43 -36.27
N PHE A 56 3.71 45.13 -36.41
CA PHE A 56 2.76 44.52 -37.34
C PHE A 56 1.57 43.93 -36.55
N PHE A 57 0.41 43.92 -37.21
CA PHE A 57 -0.83 43.32 -36.66
C PHE A 57 -1.42 42.34 -37.66
N HIS A 58 -1.72 41.14 -37.20
CA HIS A 58 -2.35 40.10 -38.00
C HIS A 58 -3.02 39.04 -37.07
N ASN A 59 -4.23 38.61 -37.40
CA ASN A 59 -4.97 37.57 -36.60
C ASN A 59 -5.02 37.90 -35.10
N ASN A 60 -5.42 39.12 -34.75
CA ASN A 60 -5.48 39.57 -33.34
C ASN A 60 -4.12 39.48 -32.60
N THR A 61 -3.02 39.46 -33.34
CA THR A 61 -1.65 39.29 -32.83
C THR A 61 -0.82 40.51 -33.18
N TYR A 62 -0.09 41.03 -32.20
CA TYR A 62 0.93 42.08 -32.40
C TYR A 62 2.29 41.43 -32.54
N LEU A 63 3.02 41.75 -33.65
CA LEU A 63 4.42 41.39 -33.83
C LEU A 63 5.24 42.67 -33.76
N LYS A 64 6.11 42.79 -32.74
CA LYS A 64 7.04 43.89 -32.52
C LYS A 64 8.47 43.41 -32.83
N CYS A 65 9.29 44.31 -33.47
CA CYS A 65 10.69 44.00 -33.77
C CYS A 65 11.48 45.28 -34.05
N ASP A 66 12.81 45.22 -33.95
CA ASP A 66 13.69 46.35 -34.28
C ASP A 66 13.71 46.62 -35.78
N SER A 67 13.68 45.59 -36.60
CA SER A 67 13.64 45.70 -38.06
C SER A 67 13.03 44.48 -38.74
N ALA A 68 12.51 44.69 -39.96
CA ALA A 68 11.95 43.58 -40.73
C ALA A 68 12.17 43.75 -42.24
N TYR A 69 12.27 42.64 -42.94
CA TYR A 69 12.20 42.55 -44.40
C TYR A 69 10.88 41.84 -44.76
N TRP A 70 9.93 42.60 -45.27
CA TRP A 70 8.63 42.09 -45.68
C TRP A 70 8.63 41.83 -47.19
N ASN A 71 8.56 40.57 -47.57
CA ASN A 71 8.33 40.15 -48.96
C ASN A 71 6.82 39.94 -49.16
N VAL A 72 6.21 40.82 -49.97
CA VAL A 72 4.77 40.76 -50.20
C VAL A 72 4.41 39.70 -51.23
N ASP A 73 5.29 39.45 -52.20
CA ASP A 73 5.06 38.52 -53.30
C ASP A 73 5.16 37.07 -52.83
N ASP A 74 6.10 36.77 -51.95
CA ASP A 74 6.30 35.45 -51.36
C ASP A 74 5.58 35.29 -50.00
N GLU A 75 4.82 36.27 -49.54
CA GLU A 75 3.98 36.30 -48.34
C GLU A 75 4.72 35.93 -47.06
N TYR A 76 5.91 36.55 -46.80
CA TYR A 76 6.60 36.37 -45.51
C TYR A 76 7.26 37.66 -45.01
N ILE A 77 7.49 37.70 -43.69
CA ILE A 77 8.22 38.74 -42.99
C ILE A 77 9.39 38.11 -42.23
N ASP A 78 10.63 38.50 -42.57
CA ASP A 78 11.80 38.20 -41.76
C ASP A 78 12.00 39.34 -40.75
N ALA A 79 11.68 39.15 -39.52
CA ALA A 79 11.81 40.12 -38.44
C ALA A 79 13.04 39.77 -37.56
N ILE A 80 13.78 40.84 -37.19
CA ILE A 80 15.09 40.74 -36.53
C ILE A 80 15.17 41.77 -35.41
N GLY A 81 15.68 41.33 -34.26
CA GLY A 81 15.95 42.13 -33.07
C GLY A 81 14.72 42.34 -32.20
N SER A 82 14.85 42.07 -30.91
CA SER A 82 13.85 42.33 -29.88
C SER A 82 12.44 41.83 -30.26
N ILE A 83 12.37 40.63 -30.85
CA ILE A 83 11.08 40.09 -31.28
C ILE A 83 10.16 39.90 -30.07
N ARG A 84 8.93 40.41 -30.18
CA ARG A 84 7.87 40.23 -29.23
C ARG A 84 6.54 40.03 -29.95
N ILE A 85 5.97 38.85 -29.80
CA ILE A 85 4.63 38.49 -30.25
C ILE A 85 3.69 38.51 -29.05
N GLU A 86 2.60 39.27 -29.17
CA GLU A 86 1.57 39.38 -28.13
C GLU A 86 0.22 38.98 -28.72
N GLN A 87 -0.39 37.98 -28.15
CA GLN A 87 -1.75 37.55 -28.50
C GLN A 87 -2.51 37.15 -27.25
N GLU A 88 -3.59 37.84 -26.94
CA GLU A 88 -4.39 37.60 -25.73
C GLU A 88 -3.52 37.54 -24.47
N ASN A 89 -3.41 36.34 -23.89
CA ASN A 89 -2.65 36.08 -22.66
C ASN A 89 -1.28 35.47 -22.92
N THR A 90 -0.86 35.34 -24.18
CA THR A 90 0.40 34.70 -24.56
C THR A 90 1.40 35.73 -25.09
N VAL A 91 2.61 35.67 -24.55
CA VAL A 91 3.73 36.51 -24.99
C VAL A 91 4.88 35.62 -25.41
N LEU A 92 5.38 35.79 -26.65
CA LEU A 92 6.59 35.17 -27.15
C LEU A 92 7.67 36.19 -27.37
N THR A 93 8.89 35.89 -26.96
CA THR A 93 10.07 36.73 -27.17
C THR A 93 11.21 35.93 -27.82
N GLY A 94 12.06 36.60 -28.57
CA GLY A 94 13.21 36.00 -29.25
C GLY A 94 14.00 37.01 -30.06
N ASP A 95 15.06 36.56 -30.74
CA ASP A 95 15.95 37.45 -31.50
C ASP A 95 15.55 37.60 -32.97
N SER A 96 14.97 36.56 -33.58
CA SER A 96 14.58 36.60 -35.00
C SER A 96 13.49 35.57 -35.30
N ILE A 97 12.63 35.92 -36.27
CA ILE A 97 11.60 35.03 -36.78
C ILE A 97 11.45 35.16 -38.30
N ARG A 98 10.94 34.08 -38.90
CA ARG A 98 10.26 34.17 -40.20
C ARG A 98 8.76 33.98 -39.97
N TYR A 99 7.99 35.02 -40.22
CA TYR A 99 6.54 34.97 -40.22
C TYR A 99 6.01 34.65 -41.61
N VAL A 100 5.47 33.44 -41.81
CA VAL A 100 4.89 33.01 -43.10
C VAL A 100 3.40 33.33 -43.07
N ILE A 101 3.02 34.34 -43.81
CA ILE A 101 1.68 34.96 -43.78
C ILE A 101 0.63 33.94 -44.25
N ALA A 102 0.89 33.23 -45.35
CA ALA A 102 -0.03 32.22 -45.90
C ALA A 102 -0.32 31.06 -44.91
N GLU A 103 0.66 30.74 -44.04
CA GLU A 103 0.52 29.69 -43.02
C GLU A 103 0.05 30.25 -41.66
N ASN A 104 -0.06 31.58 -41.51
CA ASN A 104 -0.30 32.26 -40.24
C ASN A 104 0.71 31.85 -39.14
N THR A 105 1.97 31.55 -39.50
CA THR A 105 2.94 30.92 -38.62
C THR A 105 4.22 31.72 -38.45
N ALA A 106 4.57 32.07 -37.21
CA ALA A 106 5.86 32.59 -36.80
C ALA A 106 6.84 31.47 -36.49
N LYS A 107 7.94 31.39 -37.25
CA LYS A 107 8.94 30.32 -37.14
C LYS A 107 10.23 30.85 -36.49
N PHE A 108 10.50 30.42 -35.26
CA PHE A 108 11.72 30.71 -34.50
C PHE A 108 12.75 29.61 -34.71
N ARG A 109 14.03 29.98 -34.94
CA ARG A 109 15.09 29.00 -35.29
C ARG A 109 16.45 29.36 -34.70
N GLY A 110 16.97 28.44 -33.85
CA GLY A 110 18.37 28.44 -33.44
C GLY A 110 18.78 29.37 -32.31
N HIS A 111 17.91 30.30 -31.90
CA HIS A 111 18.10 31.21 -30.78
C HIS A 111 17.11 30.89 -29.66
N LEU A 112 17.38 31.41 -28.45
CA LEU A 112 16.45 31.26 -27.34
C LEU A 112 15.11 31.91 -27.66
N VAL A 113 14.04 31.17 -27.46
CA VAL A 113 12.65 31.62 -27.52
C VAL A 113 12.04 31.38 -26.16
N GLU A 114 11.36 32.38 -25.66
CA GLU A 114 10.61 32.34 -24.44
C GLU A 114 9.12 32.57 -24.73
N LEU A 115 8.27 31.68 -24.27
CA LEU A 115 6.83 31.82 -24.29
C LEU A 115 6.36 31.93 -22.85
N VAL A 116 5.62 32.96 -22.54
CA VAL A 116 5.00 33.18 -21.22
C VAL A 116 3.49 33.18 -21.43
N ASP A 117 2.78 32.36 -20.65
CA ASP A 117 1.33 32.30 -20.66
C ASP A 117 0.72 33.27 -19.62
N ARG A 118 -0.60 33.14 -19.41
CA ARG A 118 -1.36 33.95 -18.46
C ARG A 118 -0.94 33.68 -17.01
N ASP A 119 -0.64 32.45 -16.69
CA ASP A 119 -0.34 31.99 -15.33
C ASP A 119 1.17 32.02 -15.02
N SER A 120 1.90 32.82 -15.80
CA SER A 120 3.34 33.03 -15.69
C SER A 120 4.18 31.78 -15.91
N ASN A 121 3.63 30.73 -16.54
CA ASN A 121 4.42 29.61 -16.99
C ASN A 121 5.37 30.04 -18.11
N VAL A 122 6.65 29.73 -17.94
CA VAL A 122 7.71 30.13 -18.86
C VAL A 122 8.24 28.91 -19.61
N LEU A 123 7.86 28.77 -20.89
CA LEU A 123 8.42 27.75 -21.78
C LEU A 123 9.62 28.31 -22.55
N ARG A 124 10.76 27.65 -22.50
CA ARG A 124 11.98 27.99 -23.22
C ARG A 124 12.42 26.87 -24.16
N THR A 125 12.78 27.29 -25.39
CA THR A 125 13.27 26.39 -26.44
C THR A 125 14.10 27.16 -27.47
N ASN A 126 14.74 26.46 -28.42
CA ASN A 126 15.42 27.13 -29.56
C ASN A 126 14.68 26.93 -30.87
N TYR A 127 13.63 26.14 -30.90
CA TYR A 127 12.88 25.81 -32.12
C TYR A 127 11.39 25.78 -31.78
N LEU A 128 10.67 26.84 -32.28
CA LEU A 128 9.25 26.98 -32.01
C LEU A 128 8.55 27.55 -33.27
N ASP A 129 7.39 26.97 -33.57
CA ASP A 129 6.44 27.46 -34.57
C ASP A 129 5.16 27.91 -33.86
N TYR A 130 4.77 29.14 -34.00
CA TYR A 130 3.56 29.73 -33.44
C TYR A 130 2.54 30.03 -34.50
N ASN A 131 1.40 29.38 -34.51
CA ASN A 131 0.26 29.68 -35.37
C ASN A 131 -0.63 30.75 -34.74
N THR A 132 -0.64 31.93 -35.34
CA THR A 132 -1.38 33.10 -34.82
C THR A 132 -2.90 32.99 -35.02
N LYS A 133 -3.38 32.17 -35.97
CA LYS A 133 -4.80 31.96 -36.22
C LYS A 133 -5.41 30.98 -35.21
N ASP A 134 -4.69 29.91 -34.92
CA ASP A 134 -5.13 28.85 -34.03
C ASP A 134 -4.72 29.09 -32.58
N SER A 135 -3.80 30.02 -32.32
CA SER A 135 -3.19 30.35 -31.03
C SER A 135 -2.47 29.11 -30.43
N VAL A 136 -1.67 28.43 -31.26
CA VAL A 136 -0.95 27.19 -30.90
C VAL A 136 0.54 27.34 -31.17
N ALA A 137 1.35 27.06 -30.14
CA ALA A 137 2.80 26.97 -30.27
C ALA A 137 3.22 25.49 -30.33
N PHE A 138 4.13 25.18 -31.28
CA PHE A 138 4.81 23.87 -31.32
C PHE A 138 6.31 24.07 -31.09
N PHE A 139 6.87 23.37 -30.13
CA PHE A 139 8.32 23.32 -29.95
C PHE A 139 8.86 21.91 -30.28
N TYR A 140 10.11 21.90 -30.73
CA TYR A 140 10.79 20.65 -31.09
C TYR A 140 12.30 20.76 -30.88
N ARG A 141 13.00 19.60 -30.81
CA ARG A 141 14.42 19.45 -30.44
C ARG A 141 14.73 19.87 -29.01
N GLY A 142 13.73 19.72 -28.12
CA GLY A 142 13.81 19.96 -26.71
C GLY A 142 13.32 21.34 -26.28
N GLY A 143 12.50 21.34 -25.25
CA GLY A 143 12.01 22.53 -24.57
C GLY A 143 11.77 22.20 -23.09
N ALA A 144 11.81 23.22 -22.26
CA ALA A 144 11.50 23.12 -20.83
C ALA A 144 10.59 24.26 -20.41
N MET A 145 9.59 23.95 -19.62
CA MET A 145 8.68 24.87 -18.95
C MET A 145 9.05 24.96 -17.47
N LYS A 146 8.94 26.15 -16.90
CA LYS A 146 9.04 26.39 -15.47
C LYS A 146 7.92 27.34 -15.05
N ASP A 147 7.21 27.00 -13.96
CA ASP A 147 6.18 27.84 -13.34
C ASP A 147 6.74 28.79 -12.27
N GLU A 148 5.87 29.59 -11.64
CA GLU A 148 6.25 30.54 -10.57
C GLU A 148 6.75 29.83 -9.31
N ASP A 149 6.20 28.66 -8.98
CA ASP A 149 6.55 27.87 -7.80
C ASP A 149 7.87 27.11 -7.97
N GLY A 150 8.41 27.10 -9.18
CA GLY A 150 9.67 26.44 -9.50
C GLY A 150 9.52 25.00 -9.98
N ASN A 151 8.31 24.54 -10.25
CA ASN A 151 8.13 23.24 -10.91
C ASN A 151 8.62 23.31 -12.36
N VAL A 152 9.11 22.20 -12.85
CA VAL A 152 9.72 22.10 -14.17
C VAL A 152 9.19 20.89 -14.93
N ILE A 153 8.86 21.09 -16.20
CA ILE A 153 8.53 19.99 -17.12
C ILE A 153 9.35 20.17 -18.40
N GLU A 154 10.01 19.11 -18.85
CA GLU A 154 10.74 19.12 -20.12
C GLU A 154 10.36 17.95 -21.03
N SER A 155 10.59 18.12 -22.31
CA SER A 155 10.37 17.05 -23.30
C SER A 155 11.13 17.32 -24.60
N LEU A 156 11.17 16.31 -25.47
CA LEU A 156 11.77 16.41 -26.79
C LEU A 156 10.96 17.31 -27.73
N THR A 157 9.64 17.20 -27.70
CA THR A 157 8.70 18.01 -28.49
C THR A 157 7.46 18.31 -27.67
N GLY A 158 6.72 19.33 -28.05
CA GLY A 158 5.46 19.62 -27.38
C GLY A 158 4.67 20.72 -28.05
N ARG A 159 3.53 21.02 -27.46
CA ARG A 159 2.56 21.97 -27.96
C ARG A 159 1.97 22.76 -26.79
N TYR A 160 1.77 24.02 -26.97
CA TYR A 160 0.97 24.87 -26.09
C TYR A 160 -0.25 25.40 -26.83
N GLN A 161 -1.42 25.23 -26.27
CA GLN A 161 -2.71 25.67 -26.80
C GLN A 161 -3.25 26.79 -25.91
N SER A 162 -3.01 28.04 -26.31
CA SER A 162 -3.30 29.24 -25.50
C SER A 162 -4.78 29.38 -25.12
N ARG A 163 -5.71 28.96 -26.00
CA ARG A 163 -7.16 29.09 -25.74
C ARG A 163 -7.70 28.25 -24.64
N ILE A 164 -7.04 27.12 -24.33
CA ILE A 164 -7.41 26.17 -23.31
C ILE A 164 -6.33 25.98 -22.22
N GLU A 165 -5.29 26.85 -22.28
CA GLU A 165 -4.18 26.89 -21.31
C GLU A 165 -3.55 25.50 -21.06
N GLN A 166 -3.39 24.72 -22.17
CA GLN A 166 -2.88 23.34 -22.11
C GLN A 166 -1.50 23.23 -22.76
N PHE A 167 -0.56 22.63 -22.02
CA PHE A 167 0.73 22.19 -22.53
C PHE A 167 0.71 20.67 -22.76
N ASP A 168 1.16 20.26 -23.95
CA ASP A 168 1.41 18.86 -24.29
C ASP A 168 2.92 18.65 -24.37
N PHE A 169 3.47 17.76 -23.56
CA PHE A 169 4.87 17.37 -23.60
C PHE A 169 4.96 15.94 -24.14
N ILE A 170 5.81 15.73 -25.16
CA ILE A 170 5.84 14.46 -25.90
C ILE A 170 7.28 14.00 -26.08
N GLY A 171 7.54 12.76 -25.69
CA GLY A 171 8.80 12.04 -25.83
C GLY A 171 9.84 12.47 -24.80
N GLN A 172 10.30 11.52 -24.02
CA GLN A 172 11.27 11.72 -22.93
C GLN A 172 10.85 12.86 -22.01
N VAL A 173 9.62 12.76 -21.49
CA VAL A 173 9.10 13.76 -20.57
C VAL A 173 9.73 13.54 -19.21
N GLU A 174 10.28 14.61 -18.64
CA GLU A 174 10.78 14.65 -17.27
C GLU A 174 10.09 15.81 -16.55
N MET A 175 9.58 15.55 -15.33
CA MET A 175 8.87 16.54 -14.51
C MET A 175 9.45 16.54 -13.10
N PHE A 176 9.63 17.73 -12.55
CA PHE A 176 9.90 17.98 -11.13
C PHE A 176 8.81 18.88 -10.57
N SER A 177 8.21 18.49 -9.45
CA SER A 177 7.19 19.27 -8.73
C SER A 177 7.23 18.94 -7.26
N ASP A 178 7.50 19.90 -6.41
CA ASP A 178 7.48 19.78 -4.94
C ASP A 178 8.18 18.50 -4.41
N SER A 179 9.43 18.29 -4.84
CA SER A 179 10.24 17.09 -4.50
C SER A 179 9.81 15.78 -5.16
N LEU A 180 8.79 15.82 -6.03
CA LEU A 180 8.40 14.69 -6.86
C LEU A 180 9.15 14.72 -8.19
N PHE A 181 9.70 13.62 -8.59
CA PHE A 181 10.28 13.42 -9.90
C PHE A 181 9.44 12.44 -10.69
N PHE A 182 9.12 12.78 -11.94
CA PHE A 182 8.40 11.92 -12.86
C PHE A 182 9.08 11.81 -14.20
N VAL A 183 8.98 10.62 -14.80
CA VAL A 183 9.27 10.41 -16.23
C VAL A 183 8.07 9.72 -16.87
N CYS A 184 7.77 10.06 -18.13
CA CYS A 184 6.74 9.38 -18.91
C CYS A 184 6.97 9.60 -20.41
N ASP A 185 6.17 8.92 -21.24
CA ASP A 185 6.24 9.13 -22.70
C ASP A 185 5.52 10.40 -23.13
N THR A 186 4.39 10.73 -22.50
CA THR A 186 3.57 11.91 -22.83
C THR A 186 2.93 12.47 -21.56
N LEU A 187 2.92 13.78 -21.43
CA LEU A 187 2.27 14.50 -20.33
C LEU A 187 1.44 15.65 -20.87
N TYR A 188 0.19 15.77 -20.43
CA TYR A 188 -0.68 16.92 -20.63
C TYR A 188 -0.78 17.69 -19.33
N TYR A 189 -0.39 18.96 -19.37
CA TYR A 189 -0.50 19.87 -18.24
C TYR A 189 -1.55 20.94 -18.53
N TYR A 190 -2.57 20.99 -17.69
CA TYR A 190 -3.66 21.95 -17.76
C TYR A 190 -3.39 23.04 -16.73
N ALA A 191 -2.90 24.18 -17.17
CA ALA A 191 -2.48 25.26 -16.30
C ALA A 191 -3.66 25.89 -15.53
N ASP A 192 -4.85 25.93 -16.16
CA ASP A 192 -6.09 26.50 -15.58
C ASP A 192 -6.57 25.77 -14.30
N ARG A 193 -6.10 24.55 -14.04
CA ARG A 193 -6.55 23.69 -12.91
C ARG A 193 -5.42 22.90 -12.26
N ASP A 194 -4.19 23.23 -12.57
CA ASP A 194 -3.01 22.57 -11.99
C ASP A 194 -3.02 21.03 -12.08
N LEU A 195 -3.50 20.48 -13.18
CA LEU A 195 -3.64 19.06 -13.41
C LEU A 195 -2.61 18.56 -14.41
N ALA A 196 -1.86 17.54 -14.04
CA ALA A 196 -0.97 16.79 -14.94
C ALA A 196 -1.53 15.40 -15.22
N GLU A 197 -1.75 15.07 -16.51
CA GLU A 197 -2.11 13.73 -16.96
C GLU A 197 -0.92 13.11 -17.69
N PHE A 198 -0.51 11.90 -17.32
CA PHE A 198 0.66 11.22 -17.87
C PHE A 198 0.32 9.85 -18.45
N PHE A 199 0.99 9.53 -19.55
CA PHE A 199 0.73 8.34 -20.35
C PHE A 199 2.05 7.71 -20.83
N GLY A 200 1.99 6.38 -21.01
CA GLY A 200 3.14 5.56 -21.38
C GLY A 200 3.99 5.22 -20.15
N HIS A 201 5.15 4.67 -20.34
CA HIS A 201 6.04 4.19 -19.28
C HIS A 201 6.28 5.27 -18.22
N THR A 202 5.41 5.29 -17.21
CA THR A 202 5.47 6.28 -16.15
C THR A 202 6.23 5.73 -14.97
N ALA A 203 7.20 6.49 -14.49
CA ALA A 203 7.87 6.25 -13.22
C ALA A 203 7.95 7.54 -12.40
N GLY A 204 7.74 7.42 -11.09
CA GLY A 204 7.79 8.53 -10.17
C GLY A 204 8.65 8.20 -8.95
N TRP A 205 9.31 9.23 -8.41
CA TRP A 205 10.13 9.13 -7.20
C TRP A 205 9.77 10.26 -6.24
N TYR A 206 9.60 9.89 -5.01
CA TYR A 206 9.43 10.83 -3.90
C TYR A 206 10.23 10.32 -2.72
N ASP A 207 11.26 11.07 -2.32
CA ASP A 207 12.22 10.64 -1.31
C ASP A 207 12.85 9.26 -1.70
N LEU A 208 12.68 8.23 -0.87
CA LEU A 208 13.13 6.86 -1.13
C LEU A 208 12.06 5.98 -1.81
N ASN A 209 10.89 6.55 -2.06
CA ASN A 209 9.79 5.79 -2.62
C ASN A 209 9.78 5.87 -4.15
N HIS A 210 9.48 4.78 -4.78
CA HIS A 210 9.34 4.66 -6.23
C HIS A 210 7.97 4.11 -6.59
N ILE A 211 7.39 4.63 -7.67
CA ILE A 211 6.17 4.12 -8.26
C ILE A 211 6.30 4.03 -9.77
N SER A 212 5.76 2.99 -10.38
CA SER A 212 5.61 2.89 -11.84
C SER A 212 4.20 2.48 -12.24
N SER A 213 3.78 2.92 -13.43
CA SER A 213 2.45 2.61 -13.97
C SER A 213 2.40 2.83 -15.48
N GLY A 214 1.33 2.40 -16.13
CA GLY A 214 1.12 2.69 -17.56
C GLY A 214 0.51 4.07 -17.83
N SER A 215 -0.17 4.68 -16.86
CA SER A 215 -0.75 6.03 -16.96
C SER A 215 -1.32 6.50 -15.63
N GLY A 216 -1.68 7.77 -15.57
CA GLY A 216 -2.32 8.35 -14.40
C GLY A 216 -2.49 9.85 -14.50
N TRP A 217 -2.80 10.48 -13.37
CA TRP A 217 -2.86 11.94 -13.25
C TRP A 217 -2.44 12.37 -11.85
N TYR A 218 -2.01 13.61 -11.75
CA TYR A 218 -1.68 14.30 -10.51
C TYR A 218 -2.38 15.67 -10.49
N ASP A 219 -3.24 15.86 -9.52
CA ASP A 219 -3.89 17.15 -9.22
C ASP A 219 -3.08 17.83 -8.10
N ARG A 220 -2.34 18.86 -8.46
CA ARG A 220 -1.46 19.61 -7.56
C ARG A 220 -2.23 20.39 -6.51
N THR A 221 -3.41 20.91 -6.85
CA THR A 221 -4.22 21.69 -5.92
C THR A 221 -4.77 20.85 -4.78
N SER A 222 -5.22 19.63 -5.07
CA SER A 222 -5.77 18.72 -4.07
C SER A 222 -4.78 17.67 -3.56
N GLU A 223 -3.53 17.67 -4.06
CA GLU A 223 -2.47 16.70 -3.75
C GLU A 223 -2.94 15.25 -3.91
N LYS A 224 -3.70 14.98 -4.98
CA LYS A 224 -4.25 13.66 -5.28
C LYS A 224 -3.59 13.06 -6.49
N PHE A 225 -3.30 11.79 -6.36
CA PHE A 225 -2.70 10.97 -7.41
C PHE A 225 -3.64 9.84 -7.81
N PHE A 226 -3.63 9.53 -9.07
CA PHE A 226 -4.22 8.33 -9.61
C PHE A 226 -3.24 7.65 -10.56
N PHE A 227 -2.97 6.38 -10.29
CA PHE A 227 -2.13 5.53 -11.14
C PHE A 227 -2.93 4.35 -11.62
N THR A 228 -2.73 3.91 -12.85
CA THR A 228 -3.43 2.78 -13.42
C THR A 228 -2.58 2.04 -14.45
N ARG A 229 -2.95 0.79 -14.71
CA ARG A 229 -2.24 -0.17 -15.55
C ARG A 229 -0.89 -0.59 -14.96
N ASP A 230 -0.87 -1.80 -14.42
CA ASP A 230 0.33 -2.44 -13.88
C ASP A 230 1.08 -1.54 -12.89
N VAL A 231 0.35 -1.06 -11.88
CA VAL A 231 0.93 -0.20 -10.84
C VAL A 231 1.84 -1.05 -9.97
N TYR A 232 3.09 -0.62 -9.88
CA TYR A 232 4.11 -1.17 -9.00
C TYR A 232 4.68 -0.06 -8.12
N GLY A 233 4.73 -0.29 -6.81
CA GLY A 233 5.30 0.65 -5.85
C GLY A 233 6.34 -0.02 -4.96
N LEU A 234 7.36 0.74 -4.61
CA LEU A 234 8.45 0.31 -3.77
C LEU A 234 8.76 1.40 -2.74
N THR A 235 8.77 1.02 -1.47
CA THR A 235 9.23 1.85 -0.35
C THR A 235 10.35 1.12 0.40
N GLU A 236 10.87 1.70 1.46
CA GLU A 236 11.87 1.04 2.29
C GLU A 236 11.35 -0.29 2.88
N GLU A 237 10.10 -0.30 3.34
CA GLU A 237 9.48 -1.42 4.06
C GLU A 237 8.54 -2.25 3.18
N TYR A 238 7.91 -1.62 2.17
CA TYR A 238 6.83 -2.24 1.40
C TYR A 238 7.14 -2.36 -0.08
N GLU A 239 6.55 -3.37 -0.68
CA GLU A 239 6.52 -3.56 -2.12
C GLU A 239 5.07 -3.87 -2.53
N LEU A 240 4.51 -3.12 -3.47
CA LEU A 240 3.11 -3.23 -3.81
C LEU A 240 2.88 -3.43 -5.31
N TRP A 241 1.83 -4.17 -5.64
CA TRP A 241 1.27 -4.35 -6.99
C TRP A 241 -0.23 -4.14 -6.94
N CYS A 242 -0.79 -3.48 -7.95
CA CYS A 242 -2.24 -3.39 -8.15
C CYS A 242 -2.58 -2.93 -9.57
N ASP A 243 -3.84 -3.04 -9.98
CA ASP A 243 -4.28 -2.56 -11.29
C ASP A 243 -4.46 -1.04 -11.29
N SER A 244 -4.87 -0.46 -10.14
CA SER A 244 -4.96 0.99 -9.95
C SER A 244 -4.82 1.42 -8.49
N LEU A 245 -4.24 2.60 -8.30
CA LEU A 245 -4.03 3.25 -7.01
C LEU A 245 -4.57 4.68 -7.04
N ASN A 246 -5.43 5.00 -6.08
CA ASN A 246 -5.78 6.38 -5.72
C ASN A 246 -5.05 6.73 -4.42
N TYR A 247 -4.34 7.83 -4.40
CA TYR A 247 -3.63 8.31 -3.24
C TYR A 247 -3.97 9.78 -2.96
N ASP A 248 -4.40 10.08 -1.76
CA ASP A 248 -4.65 11.42 -1.25
C ASP A 248 -3.56 11.74 -0.23
N ARG A 249 -2.65 12.64 -0.59
CA ARG A 249 -1.47 12.97 0.22
C ARG A 249 -1.85 13.73 1.51
N TYR A 250 -2.85 14.60 1.45
CA TYR A 250 -3.30 15.34 2.64
C TYR A 250 -4.06 14.46 3.64
N ALA A 251 -4.86 13.54 3.13
CA ALA A 251 -5.59 12.60 3.97
C ALA A 251 -4.75 11.38 4.36
N GLU A 252 -3.54 11.25 3.81
CA GLU A 252 -2.69 10.05 3.93
C GLU A 252 -3.47 8.76 3.69
N TYR A 253 -4.36 8.82 2.69
CA TYR A 253 -5.28 7.75 2.33
C TYR A 253 -4.91 7.15 0.99
N ALA A 254 -4.82 5.82 0.96
CA ALA A 254 -4.62 5.06 -0.27
C ALA A 254 -5.76 4.07 -0.52
N ARG A 255 -6.22 3.99 -1.76
CA ARG A 255 -7.15 2.97 -2.22
C ARG A 255 -6.57 2.24 -3.42
N LEU A 256 -6.31 0.96 -3.23
CA LEU A 256 -5.77 0.06 -4.23
C LEU A 256 -6.87 -0.86 -4.75
N LEU A 257 -6.94 -1.05 -6.05
CA LEU A 257 -7.98 -1.85 -6.71
C LEU A 257 -7.34 -2.82 -7.71
N GLY A 258 -7.90 -4.03 -7.75
CA GLY A 258 -7.55 -5.11 -8.69
C GLY A 258 -6.18 -5.73 -8.40
N ASN A 259 -6.13 -7.05 -8.26
CA ASN A 259 -4.90 -7.83 -8.06
C ASN A 259 -3.93 -7.23 -7.03
N VAL A 260 -4.48 -6.69 -5.95
CA VAL A 260 -3.67 -6.02 -4.93
C VAL A 260 -2.79 -7.04 -4.22
N GLN A 261 -1.50 -6.78 -4.21
CA GLN A 261 -0.52 -7.43 -3.33
C GLN A 261 0.31 -6.36 -2.63
N LEU A 262 0.45 -6.50 -1.34
CA LEU A 262 1.40 -5.74 -0.52
C LEU A 262 2.32 -6.73 0.19
N LEU A 263 3.60 -6.62 -0.08
CA LEU A 263 4.65 -7.38 0.61
C LEU A 263 5.29 -6.47 1.66
N ASP A 264 5.14 -6.84 2.91
CA ASP A 264 5.82 -6.24 4.05
C ASP A 264 7.13 -7.02 4.27
N THR A 265 8.26 -6.33 4.15
CA THR A 265 9.59 -6.96 4.29
C THR A 265 10.09 -6.99 5.73
N VAL A 266 9.47 -6.20 6.61
CA VAL A 266 9.79 -6.17 8.06
C VAL A 266 9.12 -7.34 8.75
N ASP A 267 7.81 -7.48 8.55
CA ASP A 267 7.00 -8.51 9.19
C ASP A 267 6.95 -9.82 8.39
N ASN A 268 7.59 -9.89 7.22
CA ASN A 268 7.55 -11.03 6.30
C ASN A 268 6.11 -11.47 5.98
N ALA A 269 5.23 -10.51 5.75
CA ALA A 269 3.83 -10.73 5.48
C ALA A 269 3.45 -10.31 4.05
N ILE A 270 2.57 -11.08 3.42
CA ILE A 270 2.00 -10.76 2.11
C ILE A 270 0.50 -10.56 2.30
N THR A 271 0.02 -9.39 1.93
CA THR A 271 -1.40 -9.07 1.91
C THR A 271 -1.92 -9.11 0.49
N LEU A 272 -3.01 -9.82 0.26
CA LEU A 272 -3.65 -10.01 -1.04
C LEU A 272 -5.11 -9.56 -0.95
N ALA A 273 -5.61 -8.83 -1.95
CA ALA A 273 -7.02 -8.43 -2.00
C ALA A 273 -7.47 -8.04 -3.41
N GLY A 274 -8.77 -7.95 -3.64
CA GLY A 274 -9.32 -7.26 -4.81
C GLY A 274 -9.49 -5.76 -4.58
N GLU A 275 -9.54 -5.33 -3.32
CA GLU A 275 -9.58 -3.94 -2.90
C GLU A 275 -8.92 -3.81 -1.53
N LEU A 276 -7.98 -2.86 -1.41
CA LEU A 276 -7.36 -2.45 -0.16
C LEU A 276 -7.59 -0.96 0.04
N ARG A 277 -8.03 -0.57 1.22
CA ARG A 277 -8.12 0.80 1.70
C ARG A 277 -7.18 0.98 2.88
N TYR A 278 -6.33 1.98 2.83
CA TYR A 278 -5.34 2.24 3.85
C TYR A 278 -5.39 3.70 4.31
N TRP A 279 -5.35 3.90 5.61
CA TRP A 279 -5.20 5.19 6.27
C TRP A 279 -3.95 5.12 7.14
N ASN A 280 -3.12 6.15 7.07
CA ASN A 280 -1.91 6.21 7.87
C ASN A 280 -2.22 6.68 9.31
N GLU A 281 -3.11 7.66 9.46
CA GLU A 281 -3.49 8.16 10.79
C GLU A 281 -5.03 8.31 10.91
N PRO A 282 -5.69 7.50 11.79
CA PRO A 282 -5.13 6.36 12.52
C PRO A 282 -4.77 5.20 11.56
N ARG A 283 -3.65 4.50 11.85
CA ARG A 283 -3.21 3.36 11.02
C ARG A 283 -4.31 2.32 10.92
N ARG A 284 -4.84 2.12 9.73
CA ARG A 284 -5.94 1.20 9.44
C ARG A 284 -5.85 0.68 8.01
N ALA A 285 -6.03 -0.61 7.86
CA ALA A 285 -6.15 -1.29 6.58
C ALA A 285 -7.45 -2.09 6.53
N GLU A 286 -8.23 -1.92 5.47
CA GLU A 286 -9.44 -2.68 5.20
C GLU A 286 -9.30 -3.40 3.86
N LEU A 287 -9.52 -4.69 3.87
CA LEU A 287 -9.34 -5.57 2.73
C LEU A 287 -10.66 -6.22 2.35
N TYR A 288 -10.99 -6.19 1.08
CA TYR A 288 -12.23 -6.68 0.50
C TYR A 288 -11.97 -7.51 -0.76
N ARG A 289 -13.00 -8.23 -1.19
CA ARG A 289 -12.98 -9.04 -2.42
C ARG A 289 -11.90 -10.13 -2.35
N GLU A 290 -12.22 -11.13 -1.55
CA GLU A 290 -11.34 -12.30 -1.32
C GLU A 290 -9.97 -11.90 -0.74
N PRO A 291 -9.96 -11.17 0.37
CA PRO A 291 -8.72 -10.84 1.05
C PRO A 291 -8.04 -12.08 1.61
N ALA A 292 -6.73 -12.07 1.56
CA ALA A 292 -5.91 -13.06 2.22
C ALA A 292 -4.61 -12.44 2.76
N VAL A 293 -4.11 -12.98 3.85
CA VAL A 293 -2.81 -12.64 4.42
C VAL A 293 -1.98 -13.91 4.49
N VAL A 294 -0.73 -13.82 4.06
CA VAL A 294 0.25 -14.91 4.14
C VAL A 294 1.37 -14.44 5.05
N MET A 295 1.53 -15.08 6.19
CA MET A 295 2.66 -14.88 7.10
C MET A 295 3.71 -15.94 6.80
N ILE A 296 4.92 -15.50 6.49
CA ILE A 296 6.05 -16.37 6.15
C ILE A 296 6.88 -16.55 7.42
N ASN A 297 6.89 -17.77 7.94
CA ASN A 297 7.75 -18.13 9.06
C ASN A 297 8.93 -18.98 8.56
N GLU A 298 10.13 -18.61 8.95
CA GLU A 298 11.35 -19.34 8.63
C GLU A 298 11.97 -19.82 9.94
N GLU A 299 11.69 -21.06 10.35
CA GLU A 299 12.18 -21.64 11.58
C GLU A 299 13.08 -22.84 11.27
N GLY A 300 14.34 -22.78 11.74
CA GLY A 300 15.30 -23.87 11.55
C GLY A 300 15.69 -24.18 10.11
N GLY A 301 15.52 -23.21 9.17
CA GLY A 301 15.80 -23.40 7.73
C GLY A 301 14.64 -24.09 6.98
N VAL A 302 13.51 -24.32 7.63
CA VAL A 302 12.27 -24.75 7.01
C VAL A 302 11.34 -23.56 6.88
N ARG A 303 10.97 -23.23 5.65
CA ARG A 303 10.00 -22.17 5.36
C ARG A 303 8.59 -22.77 5.45
N ASP A 304 7.85 -22.34 6.46
CA ASP A 304 6.42 -22.63 6.60
C ASP A 304 5.62 -21.34 6.48
N SER A 305 4.42 -21.42 5.94
CA SER A 305 3.60 -20.24 5.71
C SER A 305 2.18 -20.47 6.21
N ILE A 306 1.66 -19.48 6.91
CA ILE A 306 0.28 -19.44 7.37
C ILE A 306 -0.53 -18.59 6.42
N PHE A 307 -1.58 -19.15 5.84
CA PHE A 307 -2.52 -18.48 4.96
C PHE A 307 -3.83 -18.24 5.72
N LEU A 308 -4.25 -16.99 5.80
CA LEU A 308 -5.54 -16.57 6.37
C LEU A 308 -6.36 -15.89 5.29
N ALA A 309 -7.61 -16.28 5.08
CA ALA A 309 -8.56 -15.59 4.20
C ALA A 309 -9.93 -15.49 4.84
N SER A 310 -10.71 -14.50 4.39
CA SER A 310 -12.10 -14.24 4.82
C SER A 310 -12.84 -13.44 3.75
N ASP A 311 -14.06 -13.01 3.99
CA ASP A 311 -14.77 -12.09 3.08
C ASP A 311 -14.34 -10.63 3.31
N THR A 312 -14.01 -10.28 4.55
CA THR A 312 -13.50 -8.98 4.96
C THR A 312 -12.43 -9.16 6.02
N LEU A 313 -11.31 -8.47 5.84
CA LEU A 313 -10.20 -8.46 6.78
C LEU A 313 -9.86 -7.02 7.12
N ILE A 314 -9.75 -6.72 8.41
CA ILE A 314 -9.47 -5.39 8.92
C ILE A 314 -8.28 -5.49 9.88
N TYR A 315 -7.29 -4.64 9.68
CA TYR A 315 -6.20 -4.40 10.60
C TYR A 315 -6.19 -2.93 11.01
N TYR A 316 -6.04 -2.65 12.28
CA TYR A 316 -5.86 -1.29 12.76
C TYR A 316 -5.07 -1.23 14.05
N THR A 317 -4.44 -0.08 14.28
CA THR A 317 -3.67 0.19 15.49
C THR A 317 -4.29 1.36 16.26
N ARG A 318 -4.33 1.28 17.56
CA ARG A 318 -4.79 2.34 18.46
C ARG A 318 -3.82 2.51 19.62
N ARG A 319 -3.65 3.74 20.12
CA ARG A 319 -2.89 3.95 21.35
C ARG A 319 -3.72 3.46 22.55
N MET A 320 -3.06 2.88 23.54
CA MET A 320 -3.72 2.36 24.75
C MET A 320 -4.59 3.41 25.45
N CYS A 321 -4.14 4.66 25.49
CA CYS A 321 -4.87 5.76 26.10
C CYS A 321 -6.15 6.16 25.36
N ASP A 322 -6.27 5.82 24.07
CA ASP A 322 -7.45 6.14 23.21
C ASP A 322 -8.49 5.01 23.24
N LEU A 323 -8.21 3.91 23.93
CA LEU A 323 -9.13 2.76 24.02
C LEU A 323 -10.15 2.94 25.14
N ASP A 324 -11.34 2.40 24.94
CA ASP A 324 -12.34 2.30 25.98
C ASP A 324 -11.78 1.48 27.17
N SER A 325 -11.86 2.06 28.36
CA SER A 325 -11.41 1.43 29.59
C SER A 325 -12.09 0.07 29.88
N ALA A 326 -13.34 -0.10 29.46
CA ALA A 326 -14.07 -1.36 29.58
C ALA A 326 -13.47 -2.43 28.67
N LEU A 327 -13.06 -2.07 27.45
CA LEU A 327 -12.39 -2.98 26.52
C LEU A 327 -11.03 -3.43 27.08
N VAL A 328 -10.23 -2.48 27.60
CA VAL A 328 -8.93 -2.78 28.21
C VAL A 328 -9.07 -3.67 29.44
N ALA A 329 -10.04 -3.36 30.32
CA ALA A 329 -10.31 -4.17 31.51
C ALA A 329 -10.74 -5.60 31.12
N SER A 330 -11.68 -5.75 30.18
CA SER A 330 -12.15 -7.03 29.69
C SER A 330 -11.03 -7.86 29.04
N ALA A 331 -10.12 -7.21 28.27
CA ALA A 331 -8.97 -7.88 27.68
C ALA A 331 -8.01 -8.41 28.78
N LYS A 332 -7.69 -7.58 29.76
CA LYS A 332 -6.84 -7.98 30.90
C LYS A 332 -7.46 -9.11 31.72
N GLU A 333 -8.78 -9.09 31.91
CA GLU A 333 -9.51 -10.18 32.59
C GLU A 333 -9.41 -11.48 31.79
N ARG A 334 -9.65 -11.44 30.46
CA ARG A 334 -9.49 -12.62 29.59
C ARG A 334 -8.07 -13.17 29.61
N TYR A 335 -7.06 -12.31 29.53
CA TYR A 335 -5.66 -12.73 29.63
C TYR A 335 -5.37 -13.43 30.96
N THR A 336 -5.80 -12.82 32.07
CA THR A 336 -5.63 -13.40 33.42
C THR A 336 -6.34 -14.73 33.56
N ALA A 337 -7.57 -14.85 33.05
CA ALA A 337 -8.33 -16.09 33.06
C ALA A 337 -7.66 -17.20 32.23
N ALA A 338 -7.13 -16.84 31.04
CA ALA A 338 -6.42 -17.78 30.18
C ALA A 338 -5.11 -18.31 30.81
N LEU A 339 -4.46 -17.52 31.67
CA LEU A 339 -3.26 -17.99 32.38
C LEU A 339 -3.55 -19.03 33.47
N VAL A 340 -4.75 -19.07 34.01
CA VAL A 340 -5.11 -20.01 35.10
C VAL A 340 -5.04 -21.46 34.58
N ASP A 341 -4.42 -22.32 35.35
CA ASP A 341 -4.51 -23.79 35.19
C ASP A 341 -5.55 -24.29 36.18
N PRO A 342 -6.75 -24.72 35.74
CA PRO A 342 -7.83 -25.13 36.60
C PRO A 342 -7.50 -26.42 37.43
N LEU A 343 -6.50 -27.18 36.99
CA LEU A 343 -6.06 -28.38 37.66
C LEU A 343 -4.78 -28.19 38.50
N ALA A 344 -4.22 -26.99 38.55
CA ALA A 344 -3.11 -26.68 39.44
C ALA A 344 -3.57 -26.86 40.89
N LYS A 345 -2.93 -27.74 41.66
CA LYS A 345 -3.19 -27.89 43.08
C LYS A 345 -3.03 -26.52 43.75
N SER A 346 -4.10 -25.99 44.34
CA SER A 346 -4.03 -24.83 45.18
C SER A 346 -3.06 -25.12 46.33
N THR A 347 -1.88 -24.53 46.30
CA THR A 347 -1.00 -24.47 47.46
C THR A 347 -1.77 -23.67 48.50
N PRO A 348 -2.01 -24.18 49.74
CA PRO A 348 -2.71 -23.41 50.73
C PRO A 348 -1.98 -22.09 50.93
N GLN A 349 -2.62 -20.99 50.64
CA GLN A 349 -2.15 -19.68 50.97
C GLN A 349 -2.03 -19.61 52.51
N GLN A 350 -0.80 -19.66 53.01
CA GLN A 350 -0.56 -19.31 54.43
C GLN A 350 -1.11 -17.92 54.68
N GLY A 351 -2.13 -17.90 55.52
CA GLY A 351 -2.83 -16.67 55.89
C GLY A 351 -1.86 -15.60 56.32
N GLY A 352 -1.94 -14.42 55.69
CA GLY A 352 -1.24 -13.24 56.09
C GLY A 352 -1.68 -12.82 57.47
N ALA A 353 -0.78 -12.91 58.44
CA ALA A 353 -0.90 -12.24 59.73
C ALA A 353 -0.66 -10.74 59.50
N GLY A 354 -1.59 -9.92 59.96
CA GLY A 354 -1.48 -8.47 59.97
C GLY A 354 -0.37 -7.95 60.90
N PRO A 355 0.02 -6.70 60.76
CA PRO A 355 1.16 -6.11 61.45
C PRO A 355 0.78 -5.79 62.92
N GLY A 356 1.42 -6.47 63.85
CA GLY A 356 1.37 -6.18 65.31
C GLY A 356 2.75 -6.08 65.89
N GLN A 357 3.08 -4.84 66.26
CA GLN A 357 4.01 -4.31 67.28
C GLN A 357 5.26 -5.07 67.66
N ALA A 358 6.35 -4.35 67.60
CA ALA A 358 7.66 -4.59 68.17
C ALA A 358 7.65 -4.82 69.69
N ALA A 359 8.46 -5.77 70.16
CA ALA A 359 9.07 -5.69 71.49
C ALA A 359 10.37 -6.52 71.49
N ASP A 360 11.41 -5.83 71.95
CA ASP A 360 12.76 -6.30 72.22
C ASP A 360 12.82 -7.55 73.12
N ALA A 361 13.80 -8.42 72.87
CA ALA A 361 14.65 -8.97 73.94
C ALA A 361 15.84 -9.77 73.36
N GLN A 362 16.97 -9.39 73.88
CA GLN A 362 18.32 -9.89 73.68
C GLN A 362 18.53 -11.34 74.12
N SER A 363 19.62 -11.85 73.56
CA SER A 363 20.65 -12.74 74.18
C SER A 363 20.58 -14.24 73.92
N GLY A 364 21.71 -14.72 73.48
CA GLY A 364 22.38 -15.89 74.01
C GLY A 364 22.90 -16.89 72.97
N ALA A 365 24.02 -16.65 72.49
CA ALA A 365 25.29 -17.40 72.49
C ALA A 365 25.27 -18.93 72.29
N ALA A 366 26.12 -19.32 71.37
CA ALA A 366 27.19 -20.34 71.42
C ALA A 366 26.91 -21.79 71.10
N GLY A 367 27.80 -22.30 70.28
CA GLY A 367 28.28 -23.68 70.23
C GLY A 367 28.12 -24.33 68.87
N ALA A 368 29.03 -24.27 68.04
CA ALA A 368 30.31 -24.90 67.85
C ALA A 368 30.27 -26.43 67.60
N ALA A 369 30.82 -26.78 66.53
CA ALA A 369 31.85 -27.75 66.19
C ALA A 369 31.38 -28.75 65.11
N LYS A 370 32.09 -28.65 63.96
CA LYS A 370 33.20 -29.52 63.50
C LYS A 370 32.82 -30.98 63.31
N ALA A 371 33.06 -31.55 62.26
CA ALA A 371 34.14 -31.89 61.40
C ALA A 371 33.86 -33.22 60.72
N GLY A 372 34.38 -33.44 59.61
CA GLY A 372 35.23 -34.45 59.06
C GLY A 372 34.81 -34.81 57.61
N ALA A 373 35.43 -34.44 56.64
CA ALA A 373 36.70 -34.71 55.97
C ALA A 373 37.00 -36.21 55.77
N SER A 374 37.05 -36.57 54.53
CA SER A 374 38.11 -37.34 53.83
C SER A 374 37.52 -37.85 52.52
N ASP A 375 37.99 -37.36 51.42
CA ASP A 375 39.21 -37.68 50.72
C ASP A 375 39.20 -39.16 50.25
N THR A 376 39.27 -39.43 49.01
CA THR A 376 40.46 -39.62 48.18
C THR A 376 40.09 -40.17 46.78
N THR A 377 40.72 -39.54 45.81
CA THR A 377 41.42 -40.11 44.64
C THR A 377 40.59 -41.00 43.70
N GLY A 378 40.57 -40.78 42.47
CA GLY A 378 41.57 -40.29 41.51
C GLY A 378 41.72 -41.30 40.39
N ARG A 379 41.60 -40.92 39.20
CA ARG A 379 42.56 -41.20 38.13
C ARG A 379 41.97 -41.10 36.73
N LYS A 380 42.58 -40.20 36.01
CA LYS A 380 42.71 -40.12 34.57
C LYS A 380 42.98 -41.46 33.89
N THR A 381 42.49 -41.57 32.66
CA THR A 381 43.28 -41.92 31.44
C THR A 381 42.33 -41.81 30.26
N GLN A 382 42.52 -40.79 29.41
CA GLN A 382 43.33 -40.81 28.22
C GLN A 382 42.71 -41.58 27.02
N ARG A 383 42.42 -40.77 26.03
CA ARG A 383 42.33 -41.11 24.60
C ARG A 383 43.53 -41.95 24.15
N PRO A 384 43.41 -42.67 23.03
CA PRO A 384 44.11 -42.14 21.85
C PRO A 384 43.23 -42.09 20.59
N ALA A 385 43.65 -41.11 19.79
CA ALA A 385 43.38 -40.97 18.37
C ALA A 385 44.34 -41.89 17.58
N VAL A 386 44.08 -41.97 16.31
CA VAL A 386 44.87 -42.29 15.13
C VAL A 386 44.07 -43.23 14.24
N SER A 387 43.83 -43.04 13.05
CA SER A 387 44.26 -42.35 11.84
C SER A 387 43.86 -43.21 10.65
N ASP A 388 43.58 -42.52 9.65
CA ASP A 388 43.97 -42.63 8.24
C ASP A 388 43.23 -43.60 7.31
N ALA A 389 42.84 -42.92 6.28
CA ALA A 389 43.13 -43.10 4.85
C ALA A 389 42.24 -44.13 4.10
N ALA A 390 41.58 -43.67 3.15
CA ALA A 390 41.83 -43.70 1.72
C ALA A 390 40.51 -43.74 0.93
N ASP A 391 40.35 -42.72 0.12
CA ASP A 391 39.73 -42.84 -1.20
C ASP A 391 40.55 -43.84 -2.04
N PRO A 392 40.04 -44.44 -3.12
CA PRO A 392 39.59 -43.73 -4.27
C PRO A 392 38.52 -44.39 -5.19
N GLU A 393 38.22 -43.59 -6.22
CA GLU A 393 37.85 -43.95 -7.60
C GLU A 393 36.34 -44.03 -7.94
N THR A 394 35.93 -42.97 -8.61
CA THR A 394 35.56 -42.85 -10.02
C THR A 394 35.02 -44.12 -10.68
N ASP A 395 33.78 -44.03 -11.12
CA ASP A 395 33.49 -44.51 -12.46
C ASP A 395 32.38 -43.66 -13.13
N THR A 396 32.83 -42.97 -14.14
CA THR A 396 32.09 -42.34 -15.22
C THR A 396 31.59 -43.41 -16.15
N LEU A 397 30.32 -43.37 -16.50
CA LEU A 397 29.91 -43.78 -17.84
C LEU A 397 28.81 -42.89 -18.37
N ALA A 398 29.22 -42.26 -19.42
CA ALA A 398 28.47 -41.40 -20.32
C ALA A 398 27.68 -42.25 -21.35
N VAL A 399 26.77 -41.49 -22.03
CA VAL A 399 26.32 -41.68 -23.42
C VAL A 399 25.15 -42.65 -23.61
N THR A 400 24.00 -42.15 -24.08
CA THR A 400 23.72 -41.93 -25.50
C THR A 400 22.44 -41.13 -25.71
N ASP A 401 22.62 -40.11 -26.44
CA ASP A 401 21.92 -39.43 -27.51
C ASP A 401 20.95 -40.31 -28.31
N SER A 402 19.73 -39.81 -28.58
CA SER A 402 19.05 -39.98 -29.87
C SER A 402 17.88 -39.02 -30.02
N THR A 403 18.12 -37.93 -30.69
CA THR A 403 17.56 -37.46 -31.96
C THR A 403 16.04 -37.51 -32.16
N SER A 404 15.52 -36.29 -32.30
CA SER A 404 14.66 -35.74 -33.32
C SER A 404 13.34 -36.42 -33.67
N ARG A 405 12.28 -35.62 -33.58
CA ARG A 405 11.46 -35.31 -34.77
C ARG A 405 10.57 -34.11 -34.57
N THR A 406 10.81 -33.11 -35.37
CA THR A 406 9.91 -32.06 -35.81
C THR A 406 8.68 -32.64 -36.49
N ASP A 407 7.52 -32.12 -36.15
CA ASP A 407 6.43 -32.01 -37.13
C ASP A 407 5.71 -30.67 -36.89
N THR A 408 5.95 -29.80 -37.84
CA THR A 408 5.19 -28.60 -38.17
C THR A 408 3.88 -29.02 -38.82
N VAL A 409 2.77 -28.50 -38.31
CA VAL A 409 1.55 -28.36 -39.13
C VAL A 409 1.02 -26.95 -38.93
N SER A 410 1.20 -26.14 -39.94
CA SER A 410 0.46 -24.91 -40.22
C SER A 410 -0.91 -25.27 -40.83
N VAL A 411 -1.97 -24.63 -40.36
CA VAL A 411 -3.13 -24.33 -41.20
C VAL A 411 -3.73 -23.00 -40.80
N ASP A 412 -3.79 -22.11 -41.78
CA ASP A 412 -4.59 -20.91 -41.92
C ASP A 412 -6.08 -21.12 -41.63
N SER A 413 -6.75 -20.15 -41.10
CA SER A 413 -7.95 -19.49 -41.65
C SER A 413 -8.53 -18.45 -40.70
N VAL A 414 -8.35 -17.23 -41.03
CA VAL A 414 -9.29 -16.12 -41.25
C VAL A 414 -10.74 -16.41 -40.83
N MET A 415 -11.25 -15.63 -39.87
CA MET A 415 -12.54 -14.95 -40.02
C MET A 415 -12.65 -13.77 -39.09
N ALA A 416 -12.75 -12.60 -39.71
CA ALA A 416 -13.16 -11.33 -39.12
C ALA A 416 -14.67 -11.38 -38.81
N VAL A 417 -15.06 -10.85 -37.64
CA VAL A 417 -16.43 -10.42 -37.39
C VAL A 417 -16.39 -9.04 -36.76
N SER A 418 -16.96 -8.10 -37.49
CA SER A 418 -17.22 -6.72 -37.14
C SER A 418 -18.34 -6.60 -36.08
N PRO A 419 -18.45 -5.45 -35.39
CA PRO A 419 -19.38 -5.24 -34.27
C PRO A 419 -20.79 -4.87 -34.77
N PRO A 420 -21.83 -5.07 -33.98
CA PRO A 420 -23.13 -4.47 -34.23
C PRO A 420 -23.34 -3.16 -33.47
N ASP A 421 -24.05 -2.32 -34.21
CA ASP A 421 -24.48 -0.96 -33.97
C ASP A 421 -25.28 -0.71 -32.69
N THR A 422 -25.12 0.54 -32.24
CA THR A 422 -26.04 1.48 -31.58
C THR A 422 -27.52 1.07 -31.45
N VAL A 423 -28.02 1.16 -30.22
CA VAL A 423 -29.42 1.56 -29.98
C VAL A 423 -29.49 2.60 -28.86
N SER A 424 -29.98 3.76 -29.27
CA SER A 424 -30.45 4.86 -28.41
C SER A 424 -31.79 4.50 -27.77
N ALA A 425 -32.01 4.94 -26.52
CA ALA A 425 -33.28 5.55 -26.04
C ALA A 425 -33.17 5.89 -24.54
N VAL A 426 -33.11 7.11 -24.28
CA VAL A 426 -33.98 8.00 -23.48
C VAL A 426 -34.95 7.26 -22.52
N ASP A 427 -34.76 7.50 -21.21
CA ASP A 427 -35.89 7.95 -20.39
C ASP A 427 -35.44 8.67 -19.11
N SER A 428 -35.98 9.84 -18.98
CA SER A 428 -35.93 10.77 -17.86
C SER A 428 -36.85 10.29 -16.73
N LEU A 429 -36.34 10.31 -15.48
CA LEU A 429 -37.20 10.41 -14.32
C LEU A 429 -36.61 11.35 -13.26
N THR A 430 -37.30 12.41 -13.13
CA THR A 430 -37.46 13.44 -12.09
C THR A 430 -36.96 13.13 -10.69
N ALA A 431 -36.28 14.14 -10.13
CA ALA A 431 -36.02 14.35 -8.71
C ALA A 431 -37.31 14.69 -7.92
N PRO A 432 -37.32 14.49 -6.62
CA PRO A 432 -38.06 15.40 -5.75
C PRO A 432 -37.16 16.07 -4.70
N ASP A 433 -37.34 17.37 -4.67
CA ASP A 433 -37.38 18.35 -3.57
C ASP A 433 -36.58 18.20 -2.29
N SER A 434 -35.76 19.20 -2.17
CA SER A 434 -35.40 20.08 -1.05
C SER A 434 -35.94 19.77 0.35
N LEU A 435 -35.04 19.65 1.31
CA LEU A 435 -35.27 20.14 2.67
C LEU A 435 -34.06 20.96 3.14
N ALA A 436 -34.42 22.11 3.67
CA ALA A 436 -33.59 23.23 4.00
C ALA A 436 -32.63 22.99 5.16
N VAL A 437 -31.44 23.57 5.01
CA VAL A 437 -30.43 23.79 6.03
C VAL A 437 -30.76 25.03 6.85
N PRO A 438 -30.51 25.10 8.15
CA PRO A 438 -30.19 26.37 8.78
C PRO A 438 -28.66 26.52 8.94
N ALA A 439 -28.18 27.60 8.39
CA ALA A 439 -26.87 28.14 8.61
C ALA A 439 -26.67 28.54 10.08
N VAL A 440 -25.54 28.15 10.64
CA VAL A 440 -24.94 28.85 11.80
C VAL A 440 -23.51 29.18 11.41
N SER A 441 -23.32 30.45 11.19
CA SER A 441 -22.01 31.11 11.16
C SER A 441 -21.44 31.15 12.57
N ASP A 442 -20.17 30.74 12.73
CA ASP A 442 -19.26 31.46 13.61
C ASP A 442 -17.82 31.15 13.22
N SER A 443 -17.20 32.22 12.82
CA SER A 443 -15.79 32.40 12.57
C SER A 443 -15.00 32.31 13.87
N LEU A 444 -13.96 31.49 13.91
CA LEU A 444 -12.81 31.70 14.79
C LEU A 444 -11.53 31.29 14.05
N ALA A 445 -10.85 32.33 13.59
CA ALA A 445 -9.46 32.29 13.17
C ALA A 445 -8.60 32.00 14.39
N LEU A 446 -7.72 31.01 14.33
CA LEU A 446 -6.58 30.91 15.23
C LEU A 446 -5.32 30.68 14.41
N ALA A 447 -4.43 31.63 14.64
CA ALA A 447 -3.14 31.80 14.04
C ALA A 447 -2.16 30.68 14.39
N VAL A 448 -1.33 30.34 13.42
CA VAL A 448 -0.08 29.58 13.52
C VAL A 448 0.95 30.42 14.27
N PRO A 449 1.76 29.89 15.17
CA PRO A 449 3.03 30.51 15.54
C PRO A 449 4.19 29.79 14.85
N ASP A 450 4.94 30.61 14.10
CA ASP A 450 6.25 30.28 13.57
C ASP A 450 7.32 30.14 14.67
N SER A 451 8.16 29.18 14.43
CA SER A 451 9.56 28.91 14.75
C SER A 451 10.38 29.86 15.64
N VAL A 452 10.99 29.20 16.64
CA VAL A 452 12.41 29.08 17.01
C VAL A 452 13.37 30.23 16.64
N VAL A 453 14.06 30.79 17.61
CA VAL A 453 15.53 30.94 17.70
C VAL A 453 15.99 31.16 19.14
N ALA A 454 17.14 30.60 19.43
CA ALA A 454 17.82 30.44 20.69
C ALA A 454 18.53 31.70 21.21
N ALA A 455 18.89 31.58 22.47
CA ALA A 455 20.13 31.98 23.15
C ALA A 455 20.16 33.25 24.00
N ASP A 456 20.61 32.94 25.18
CA ASP A 456 21.57 33.65 26.08
C ASP A 456 21.09 34.69 27.10
N SER A 457 21.18 34.16 28.30
CA SER A 457 21.88 34.65 29.50
C SER A 457 21.58 36.05 30.11
N LEU A 458 21.43 35.95 31.39
CA LEU A 458 21.94 36.82 32.47
C LEU A 458 20.91 37.52 33.38
N ALA A 459 21.07 37.12 34.66
CA ALA A 459 20.98 37.92 35.87
C ALA A 459 19.64 38.23 36.52
N ALA A 460 19.48 37.63 37.69
CA ALA A 460 18.64 38.11 38.78
C ALA A 460 19.11 39.49 39.29
N PRO A 461 18.33 40.28 40.06
CA PRO A 461 18.16 39.97 41.48
C PRO A 461 16.82 40.36 42.15
N ASP A 462 16.66 39.69 43.31
CA ASP A 462 16.11 40.12 44.59
C ASP A 462 14.65 40.53 44.79
N SER A 463 14.07 39.70 45.64
CA SER A 463 13.29 39.92 46.83
C SER A 463 12.06 40.84 46.80
N LEU A 464 10.94 40.23 47.15
CA LEU A 464 10.22 40.61 48.40
C LEU A 464 9.11 39.58 48.71
N ALA A 465 9.18 39.08 49.89
CA ALA A 465 8.21 38.21 50.54
C ALA A 465 6.85 38.89 50.74
N LEU A 466 5.77 38.13 50.59
CA LEU A 466 4.59 38.28 51.47
C LEU A 466 3.82 36.96 51.53
N THR A 467 3.63 36.55 52.71
CA THR A 467 3.02 35.37 53.32
C THR A 467 1.54 35.11 52.93
N ASP A 468 1.22 33.82 53.05
CA ASP A 468 -0.03 33.20 53.43
C ASP A 468 -1.21 33.18 52.48
N SER A 469 -1.42 32.04 51.92
CA SER A 469 -2.65 31.25 52.15
C SER A 469 -2.54 29.86 51.57
N LEU A 470 -2.69 28.89 52.42
CA LEU A 470 -2.87 27.48 52.13
C LEU A 470 -3.89 27.25 51.01
N ALA A 471 -3.43 26.78 49.88
CA ALA A 471 -4.17 25.88 49.01
C ALA A 471 -3.22 24.72 48.73
N VAL A 472 -3.41 23.64 49.47
CA VAL A 472 -2.96 22.30 49.05
C VAL A 472 -3.71 21.99 47.77
N ILE A 473 -3.14 22.40 46.65
CA ILE A 473 -3.48 21.76 45.36
C ILE A 473 -2.67 20.48 45.40
N ASP A 474 -3.38 19.40 45.67
CA ASP A 474 -2.99 18.04 45.40
C ASP A 474 -2.40 18.03 43.99
N SER A 475 -1.07 18.02 43.90
CA SER A 475 -0.39 17.72 42.65
C SER A 475 -0.62 16.22 42.39
N LEU A 476 -1.79 15.90 41.84
CA LEU A 476 -1.98 14.70 41.09
C LEU A 476 -0.89 14.76 40.00
N ALA A 477 0.21 14.08 40.25
CA ALA A 477 1.19 13.78 39.21
C ALA A 477 0.37 13.18 38.06
N MET A 478 0.16 13.95 37.00
CA MET A 478 -0.46 13.44 35.79
C MET A 478 0.46 12.33 35.30
N VAL A 479 0.05 11.09 35.54
CA VAL A 479 0.69 9.94 34.91
C VAL A 479 0.60 10.21 33.41
N PRO A 480 1.73 10.27 32.69
CA PRO A 480 1.67 10.50 31.26
C PRO A 480 0.76 9.42 30.61
N PRO A 481 -0.05 9.81 29.63
CA PRO A 481 -0.93 8.86 28.97
C PRO A 481 -0.12 7.68 28.39
N ASP A 482 -0.64 6.47 28.54
CA ASP A 482 -0.04 5.27 27.96
C ASP A 482 -0.22 5.30 26.44
N THR A 483 0.85 5.62 25.72
CA THR A 483 0.89 5.73 24.26
C THR A 483 1.27 4.43 23.57
N THR A 484 1.36 3.32 24.29
CA THR A 484 1.64 2.00 23.72
C THR A 484 0.65 1.70 22.59
N GLN A 485 1.17 1.30 21.44
CA GLN A 485 0.36 0.90 20.30
C GLN A 485 -0.24 -0.49 20.54
N VAL A 486 -1.51 -0.62 20.22
CA VAL A 486 -2.29 -1.85 20.33
C VAL A 486 -2.82 -2.22 18.96
N ASP A 487 -2.49 -3.42 18.51
CA ASP A 487 -2.92 -3.95 17.22
C ASP A 487 -4.19 -4.75 17.34
N PHE A 488 -5.05 -4.61 16.33
CA PHE A 488 -6.30 -5.36 16.17
C PHE A 488 -6.32 -6.01 14.79
N VAL A 489 -6.70 -7.28 14.77
CA VAL A 489 -6.99 -8.04 13.55
C VAL A 489 -8.40 -8.58 13.64
N GLU A 490 -9.20 -8.30 12.64
CA GLU A 490 -10.58 -8.73 12.56
C GLU A 490 -10.84 -9.37 11.18
N ALA A 491 -11.25 -10.62 11.19
CA ALA A 491 -11.63 -11.33 9.97
C ALA A 491 -13.09 -11.78 10.09
N TYR A 492 -13.89 -11.43 9.09
CA TYR A 492 -15.34 -11.66 9.10
C TYR A 492 -15.78 -12.48 7.89
N HIS A 493 -16.63 -13.44 8.19
CA HIS A 493 -17.29 -14.37 7.30
C HIS A 493 -16.36 -15.29 6.53
N ARG A 494 -16.67 -16.58 6.59
CA ARG A 494 -15.96 -17.66 5.89
C ARG A 494 -14.44 -17.65 6.12
N VAL A 495 -14.03 -17.41 7.35
CA VAL A 495 -12.62 -17.42 7.73
C VAL A 495 -12.02 -18.80 7.47
N LYS A 496 -10.92 -18.84 6.76
CA LYS A 496 -10.14 -20.03 6.44
C LYS A 496 -8.69 -19.80 6.81
N ILE A 497 -8.10 -20.75 7.52
CA ILE A 497 -6.66 -20.75 7.82
C ILE A 497 -6.07 -22.05 7.30
N TYR A 498 -4.92 -21.95 6.68
CA TYR A 498 -4.12 -23.08 6.24
C TYR A 498 -2.66 -22.91 6.67
N LYS A 499 -2.16 -23.89 7.39
CA LYS A 499 -0.76 -24.18 7.64
C LYS A 499 -0.56 -25.67 7.31
N SER A 500 0.64 -26.12 7.04
CA SER A 500 0.89 -27.51 6.61
C SER A 500 0.30 -28.57 7.56
N ASP A 501 0.42 -28.35 8.86
CA ASP A 501 -0.03 -29.25 9.93
C ASP A 501 -1.35 -28.83 10.58
N VAL A 502 -1.84 -27.60 10.38
CA VAL A 502 -3.06 -27.07 11.00
C VAL A 502 -3.93 -26.37 9.98
N GLN A 503 -5.22 -26.72 9.95
CA GLN A 503 -6.21 -26.02 9.13
C GLN A 503 -7.40 -25.64 9.99
N VAL A 504 -8.01 -24.48 9.71
CA VAL A 504 -9.15 -23.95 10.47
C VAL A 504 -10.21 -23.40 9.55
N LEU A 505 -11.47 -23.62 9.93
CA LEU A 505 -12.64 -22.92 9.40
C LEU A 505 -13.42 -22.32 10.57
N CYS A 506 -13.86 -21.07 10.43
CA CYS A 506 -14.82 -20.43 11.34
C CYS A 506 -15.55 -19.30 10.62
N ASP A 507 -16.56 -18.70 11.23
CA ASP A 507 -17.21 -17.53 10.65
C ASP A 507 -16.39 -16.28 10.90
N SER A 508 -15.89 -16.07 12.11
CA SER A 508 -15.20 -14.85 12.48
C SER A 508 -13.98 -15.14 13.37
N LEU A 509 -12.91 -14.33 13.15
CA LEU A 509 -11.71 -14.34 13.97
C LEU A 509 -11.41 -12.92 14.44
N LEU A 510 -11.18 -12.74 15.75
CA LEU A 510 -10.80 -11.50 16.39
C LEU A 510 -9.51 -11.68 17.19
N PHE A 511 -8.55 -10.78 16.98
CA PHE A 511 -7.31 -10.73 17.74
C PHE A 511 -7.00 -9.30 18.17
N ASN A 512 -6.42 -9.13 19.36
CA ASN A 512 -5.78 -7.90 19.76
C ASN A 512 -4.53 -8.14 20.60
N SER A 513 -3.59 -7.23 20.57
CA SER A 513 -2.32 -7.37 21.29
C SER A 513 -2.42 -7.06 22.79
N ILE A 514 -3.58 -6.59 23.31
CA ILE A 514 -3.78 -6.38 24.77
C ILE A 514 -3.81 -7.71 25.51
N ASP A 515 -4.63 -8.65 25.01
CA ASP A 515 -4.75 -9.98 25.61
C ASP A 515 -3.95 -11.06 24.84
N SER A 516 -3.49 -10.74 23.63
CA SER A 516 -2.78 -11.68 22.75
C SER A 516 -3.54 -12.98 22.52
N ILE A 517 -4.89 -12.91 22.49
CA ILE A 517 -5.77 -14.05 22.30
C ILE A 517 -6.46 -13.96 20.93
N ALA A 518 -6.20 -14.93 20.06
CA ALA A 518 -6.99 -15.15 18.87
C ALA A 518 -8.29 -15.88 19.23
N ARG A 519 -9.44 -15.30 18.91
CA ARG A 519 -10.77 -15.80 19.25
C ARG A 519 -11.53 -16.16 17.99
N LEU A 520 -11.97 -17.40 17.89
CA LEU A 520 -12.71 -17.96 16.76
C LEU A 520 -14.14 -18.22 17.20
N PHE A 521 -15.10 -17.81 16.39
CA PHE A 521 -16.53 -17.83 16.71
C PHE A 521 -17.33 -18.58 15.64
N THR A 522 -18.49 -19.07 16.06
CA THR A 522 -19.51 -19.73 15.25
C THR A 522 -19.02 -21.05 14.68
N ASP A 523 -19.08 -22.06 15.53
CA ASP A 523 -18.77 -23.46 15.22
C ASP A 523 -17.41 -23.66 14.53
N PRO A 524 -16.31 -23.16 15.12
CA PRO A 524 -14.98 -23.36 14.55
C PRO A 524 -14.63 -24.84 14.45
N VAL A 525 -14.00 -25.20 13.35
CA VAL A 525 -13.46 -26.54 13.10
C VAL A 525 -11.96 -26.40 12.86
N LEU A 526 -11.16 -27.13 13.60
CA LEU A 526 -9.73 -27.23 13.48
C LEU A 526 -9.33 -28.66 13.09
N TRP A 527 -8.50 -28.83 12.10
CA TRP A 527 -7.83 -30.11 11.77
C TRP A 527 -6.36 -30.00 12.09
N TYR A 528 -5.83 -31.07 12.68
CA TYR A 528 -4.43 -31.22 13.04
C TYR A 528 -3.88 -32.51 12.42
N GLU A 529 -2.75 -32.42 11.73
CA GLU A 529 -2.06 -33.53 11.05
C GLU A 529 -2.98 -34.39 10.14
N VAL A 530 -4.03 -33.81 9.57
CA VAL A 530 -5.02 -34.47 8.68
C VAL A 530 -5.94 -35.43 9.38
N GLU A 531 -5.45 -36.20 10.34
CA GLU A 531 -6.12 -37.32 11.00
C GLU A 531 -6.98 -36.90 12.19
N SER A 532 -6.80 -35.68 12.70
CA SER A 532 -7.54 -35.20 13.88
C SER A 532 -8.39 -33.98 13.53
N GLN A 533 -9.63 -33.96 14.03
CA GLN A 533 -10.57 -32.86 13.93
C GLN A 533 -11.04 -32.46 15.33
N ILE A 534 -11.06 -31.16 15.57
CA ILE A 534 -11.50 -30.53 16.81
C ILE A 534 -12.61 -29.55 16.51
N THR A 535 -13.72 -29.63 17.23
CA THR A 535 -14.85 -28.71 17.11
C THR A 535 -15.28 -28.19 18.49
N ALA A 536 -15.81 -26.97 18.53
CA ALA A 536 -16.41 -26.35 19.71
C ALA A 536 -17.34 -25.22 19.27
N ASP A 537 -18.16 -24.64 20.13
CA ASP A 537 -18.97 -23.45 19.80
C ASP A 537 -18.07 -22.23 19.65
N SER A 538 -16.96 -22.15 20.39
CA SER A 538 -15.92 -21.14 20.23
C SER A 538 -14.54 -21.65 20.68
N MET A 539 -13.48 -21.06 20.10
CA MET A 539 -12.10 -21.39 20.45
C MET A 539 -11.30 -20.12 20.73
N GLN A 540 -10.35 -20.19 21.64
CA GLN A 540 -9.43 -19.11 21.97
C GLN A 540 -8.01 -19.65 22.02
N PHE A 541 -7.07 -18.95 21.38
CA PHE A 541 -5.67 -19.32 21.32
C PHE A 541 -4.82 -18.22 21.92
N LEU A 542 -4.23 -18.48 23.07
CA LEU A 542 -3.34 -17.55 23.76
C LEU A 542 -1.94 -17.63 23.15
N MET A 543 -1.46 -16.50 22.65
CA MET A 543 -0.09 -16.35 22.18
C MET A 543 0.77 -15.75 23.27
N ARG A 544 1.98 -16.27 23.46
CA ARG A 544 2.96 -15.70 24.38
C ARG A 544 4.34 -15.67 23.72
N ASN A 545 4.96 -14.51 23.71
CA ASN A 545 6.25 -14.30 23.04
C ASN A 545 6.24 -14.79 21.57
N GLY A 546 5.14 -14.53 20.84
CA GLY A 546 5.01 -14.92 19.43
C GLY A 546 4.71 -16.41 19.20
N THR A 547 4.62 -17.24 20.24
CA THR A 547 4.31 -18.67 20.13
C THR A 547 2.98 -19.03 20.78
N LEU A 548 2.35 -20.11 20.32
CA LEU A 548 1.12 -20.64 20.90
C LEU A 548 1.42 -21.25 22.26
N ASP A 549 0.76 -20.75 23.33
CA ASP A 549 0.89 -21.23 24.71
C ASP A 549 -0.27 -22.13 25.12
N LYS A 550 -1.52 -21.71 24.85
CA LYS A 550 -2.72 -22.45 25.16
C LYS A 550 -3.80 -22.35 24.10
N GLY A 551 -4.57 -23.42 23.95
CA GLY A 551 -5.85 -23.44 23.26
C GLY A 551 -6.97 -23.71 24.25
N LEU A 552 -7.98 -22.86 24.30
CA LEU A 552 -9.16 -23.00 25.15
C LEU A 552 -10.39 -23.20 24.26
N LEU A 553 -11.12 -24.26 24.47
CA LEU A 553 -12.32 -24.62 23.73
C LEU A 553 -13.52 -24.59 24.67
N PHE A 554 -14.58 -23.96 24.22
CA PHE A 554 -15.77 -23.72 25.04
C PHE A 554 -17.03 -24.22 24.37
N ALA A 555 -17.79 -24.96 25.15
CA ALA A 555 -19.06 -25.57 24.82
C ALA A 555 -19.00 -26.58 23.64
N ASN A 556 -19.66 -27.71 23.83
CA ASN A 556 -19.78 -28.79 22.84
C ASN A 556 -18.44 -29.23 22.22
N CYS A 557 -17.38 -29.21 23.03
CA CYS A 557 -16.05 -29.60 22.54
C CYS A 557 -16.02 -31.08 22.13
N PHE A 558 -15.55 -31.34 20.92
CA PHE A 558 -15.46 -32.69 20.37
C PHE A 558 -14.14 -32.86 19.63
N VAL A 559 -13.38 -33.88 20.01
CA VAL A 559 -12.16 -34.30 19.32
C VAL A 559 -12.41 -35.63 18.64
N ILE A 560 -12.10 -35.75 17.39
CA ILE A 560 -12.14 -36.95 16.58
C ILE A 560 -10.73 -37.20 16.04
N SER A 561 -10.18 -38.39 16.22
CA SER A 561 -8.92 -38.77 15.60
C SER A 561 -9.08 -40.12 14.91
N GLU A 562 -8.68 -40.18 13.64
CA GLU A 562 -8.82 -41.38 12.82
C GLU A 562 -7.76 -42.40 13.23
N GLU A 563 -8.16 -43.62 13.65
CA GLU A 563 -7.27 -44.72 13.99
C GLU A 563 -7.08 -45.64 12.77
N GLU A 564 -8.17 -45.97 12.10
CA GLU A 564 -8.14 -46.73 10.84
C GLU A 564 -9.01 -46.00 9.82
N PRO A 565 -8.45 -45.60 8.66
CA PRO A 565 -9.13 -44.78 7.68
C PRO A 565 -10.53 -45.26 7.32
N GLY A 566 -11.52 -44.39 7.62
CA GLY A 566 -12.92 -44.64 7.28
C GLY A 566 -13.62 -45.69 8.15
N GLN A 567 -12.95 -46.28 9.17
CA GLN A 567 -13.51 -47.36 9.99
C GLN A 567 -13.61 -47.01 11.47
N TYR A 568 -12.49 -46.67 12.11
CA TYR A 568 -12.43 -46.47 13.54
C TYR A 568 -11.89 -45.08 13.89
N TYR A 569 -12.57 -44.42 14.84
CA TYR A 569 -12.26 -43.07 15.26
C TYR A 569 -12.17 -43.00 16.79
N HIS A 570 -11.06 -42.54 17.31
CA HIS A 570 -11.00 -42.12 18.71
C HIS A 570 -11.84 -40.86 18.88
N GLN A 571 -12.59 -40.75 19.94
CA GLN A 571 -13.55 -39.71 20.19
C GLN A 571 -13.47 -39.22 21.62
N ILE A 572 -13.42 -37.90 21.83
CA ILE A 572 -13.49 -37.29 23.15
C ILE A 572 -14.48 -36.14 23.08
N LYS A 573 -15.45 -36.15 23.97
CA LYS A 573 -16.47 -35.13 24.11
C LYS A 573 -16.50 -34.57 25.51
N SER A 574 -16.53 -33.22 25.66
CA SER A 574 -16.67 -32.55 26.95
C SER A 574 -17.21 -31.14 26.77
N PRO A 575 -17.74 -30.48 27.85
CA PRO A 575 -18.13 -29.07 27.80
C PRO A 575 -16.97 -28.12 27.58
N GLU A 576 -15.77 -28.42 28.09
CA GLU A 576 -14.58 -27.58 27.97
C GLU A 576 -13.35 -28.43 27.73
N MET A 577 -12.42 -27.91 26.91
CA MET A 577 -11.09 -28.51 26.73
C MET A 577 -10.01 -27.42 26.72
N ILE A 578 -8.84 -27.77 27.26
CA ILE A 578 -7.66 -26.93 27.29
C ILE A 578 -6.48 -27.72 26.74
N GLY A 579 -5.86 -27.18 25.68
CA GLY A 579 -4.59 -27.65 25.16
C GLY A 579 -3.44 -26.78 25.65
N TYR A 580 -2.35 -27.36 26.10
CA TYR A 580 -1.13 -26.68 26.54
C TYR A 580 -0.02 -26.99 25.54
N PHE A 581 0.60 -25.96 25.03
CA PHE A 581 1.65 -26.09 24.03
C PHE A 581 3.02 -25.76 24.62
N LYS A 582 4.02 -26.43 24.10
CA LYS A 582 5.42 -26.17 24.42
C LYS A 582 6.24 -26.41 23.15
N ASP A 583 7.07 -25.41 22.80
CA ASP A 583 7.91 -25.46 21.60
C ASP A 583 7.10 -25.82 20.34
N GLY A 584 5.89 -25.20 20.21
CA GLY A 584 4.98 -25.40 19.07
C GLY A 584 4.18 -26.69 19.08
N GLN A 585 4.43 -27.60 20.01
CA GLN A 585 3.76 -28.90 20.10
C GLN A 585 2.84 -29.02 21.31
N ILE A 586 1.74 -29.78 21.18
CA ILE A 586 0.86 -30.06 22.31
C ILE A 586 1.57 -30.96 23.33
N SER A 587 1.68 -30.49 24.56
CA SER A 587 2.34 -31.22 25.68
C SER A 587 1.37 -31.84 26.67
N ARG A 588 0.18 -31.24 26.83
CA ARG A 588 -0.90 -31.70 27.71
C ARG A 588 -2.23 -31.20 27.13
N PHE A 589 -3.26 -32.01 27.30
CA PHE A 589 -4.63 -31.56 27.17
C PHE A 589 -5.47 -31.96 28.36
N ASP A 590 -6.45 -31.14 28.71
CA ASP A 590 -7.44 -31.43 29.76
C ASP A 590 -8.83 -31.29 29.14
N ALA A 591 -9.67 -32.29 29.38
CA ALA A 591 -11.09 -32.27 29.11
C ALA A 591 -11.85 -32.18 30.44
N LEU A 592 -12.79 -31.24 30.56
CA LEU A 592 -13.37 -30.82 31.84
C LEU A 592 -14.90 -30.83 31.81
N GLY A 593 -15.51 -31.00 32.98
CA GLY A 593 -16.96 -30.79 33.17
C GLY A 593 -17.87 -31.97 32.83
N GLY A 594 -17.30 -33.14 32.68
CA GLY A 594 -18.02 -34.38 32.27
C GLY A 594 -17.55 -34.81 30.88
N VAL A 595 -16.75 -35.83 30.85
CA VAL A 595 -16.05 -36.30 29.65
C VAL A 595 -16.59 -37.68 29.28
N THR A 596 -16.96 -37.84 28.02
CA THR A 596 -17.18 -39.17 27.42
C THR A 596 -16.09 -39.37 26.36
N ALA A 597 -15.37 -40.48 26.47
CA ALA A 597 -14.28 -40.79 25.54
C ALA A 597 -14.42 -42.22 25.02
N MET A 598 -14.09 -42.41 23.76
CA MET A 598 -14.08 -43.69 23.07
C MET A 598 -12.71 -43.91 22.44
N PHE A 599 -12.06 -44.98 22.76
CA PHE A 599 -10.75 -45.32 22.24
C PHE A 599 -10.72 -46.74 21.70
N TYR A 600 -10.17 -46.92 20.55
CA TYR A 600 -9.89 -48.21 19.95
C TYR A 600 -8.48 -48.66 20.31
N VAL A 601 -8.32 -49.96 20.58
CA VAL A 601 -7.04 -50.54 20.93
C VAL A 601 -6.68 -51.58 19.87
N ALA A 602 -5.53 -51.42 19.27
CA ALA A 602 -4.97 -52.37 18.32
C ALA A 602 -3.97 -53.30 19.02
N GLU A 603 -4.03 -54.59 18.68
CA GLU A 603 -3.05 -55.61 19.03
C GLU A 603 -2.49 -56.16 17.70
N ASP A 604 -1.17 -56.20 17.57
CA ASP A 604 -0.50 -56.63 16.34
C ASP A 604 -1.01 -55.91 15.07
N SER A 605 -1.25 -54.60 15.18
CA SER A 605 -1.79 -53.75 14.10
C SER A 605 -3.24 -54.04 13.66
N VAL A 606 -3.98 -54.82 14.45
CA VAL A 606 -5.41 -55.08 14.23
C VAL A 606 -6.20 -54.51 15.39
N VAL A 607 -7.19 -53.66 15.08
CA VAL A 607 -8.09 -53.15 16.12
C VAL A 607 -8.94 -54.28 16.68
N THR A 608 -8.82 -54.51 17.99
CA THR A 608 -9.47 -55.65 18.67
C THR A 608 -10.55 -55.21 19.62
N THR A 609 -10.40 -54.07 20.27
CA THR A 609 -11.25 -53.66 21.40
C THR A 609 -11.56 -52.18 21.31
N MET A 610 -12.80 -51.80 21.60
CA MET A 610 -13.24 -50.44 21.82
C MET A 610 -13.47 -50.25 23.33
N ASN A 611 -12.85 -49.18 23.87
CA ASN A 611 -13.06 -48.77 25.26
C ASN A 611 -13.85 -47.48 25.33
N GLN A 612 -15.02 -47.53 25.98
CA GLN A 612 -15.77 -46.33 26.30
C GLN A 612 -15.53 -45.95 27.75
N LYS A 613 -15.24 -44.71 28.01
CA LYS A 613 -14.97 -44.18 29.36
C LYS A 613 -15.76 -42.92 29.60
N GLU A 614 -16.27 -42.81 30.83
CA GLU A 614 -16.89 -41.59 31.32
C GLU A 614 -16.17 -41.16 32.58
N CYS A 615 -15.95 -39.88 32.76
CA CYS A 615 -15.35 -39.30 33.94
C CYS A 615 -15.69 -37.80 34.02
N ARG A 616 -15.37 -37.16 35.14
CA ARG A 616 -15.55 -35.72 35.25
C ARG A 616 -14.40 -34.95 34.61
N ILE A 617 -13.18 -35.44 34.72
CA ILE A 617 -11.96 -34.80 34.19
C ILE A 617 -11.08 -35.87 33.56
N MET A 618 -10.58 -35.59 32.38
CA MET A 618 -9.58 -36.37 31.68
C MET A 618 -8.38 -35.51 31.34
N THR A 619 -7.18 -35.97 31.72
CA THR A 619 -5.92 -35.28 31.38
C THR A 619 -5.06 -36.22 30.54
N GLY A 620 -4.67 -35.76 29.33
CA GLY A 620 -3.70 -36.45 28.48
C GLY A 620 -2.35 -35.74 28.51
N ARG A 621 -1.27 -36.48 28.64
CA ARG A 621 0.09 -35.98 28.46
C ARG A 621 0.63 -36.49 27.13
N MET A 622 1.16 -35.58 26.35
CA MET A 622 1.71 -35.80 25.02
C MET A 622 3.23 -35.66 25.04
N LYS A 623 3.90 -36.40 24.21
CA LYS A 623 5.31 -36.23 23.90
C LYS A 623 5.56 -36.68 22.46
N ASP A 624 6.26 -35.85 21.70
CA ASP A 624 6.59 -36.12 20.31
C ASP A 624 5.34 -36.48 19.45
N GLY A 625 4.23 -35.73 19.66
CA GLY A 625 2.94 -35.97 18.99
C GLY A 625 2.11 -37.16 19.52
N GLN A 626 2.66 -38.02 20.41
CA GLN A 626 2.00 -39.22 20.87
C GLN A 626 1.49 -39.12 22.31
N VAL A 627 0.35 -39.74 22.59
CA VAL A 627 -0.19 -39.84 23.93
C VAL A 627 0.66 -40.79 24.78
N GLN A 628 1.35 -40.22 25.78
CA GLN A 628 2.13 -41.05 26.75
C GLN A 628 1.30 -41.58 27.90
N ARG A 629 0.35 -40.79 28.38
CA ARG A 629 -0.44 -41.12 29.55
C ARG A 629 -1.77 -40.40 29.52
N ILE A 630 -2.83 -41.12 29.83
CA ILE A 630 -4.14 -40.54 30.10
C ILE A 630 -4.49 -40.81 31.57
N LEU A 631 -4.97 -39.78 32.25
CA LEU A 631 -5.47 -39.83 33.63
C LEU A 631 -6.95 -39.48 33.63
N TYR A 632 -7.76 -40.37 34.17
CA TYR A 632 -9.19 -40.14 34.38
C TYR A 632 -9.40 -39.85 35.88
N THR A 633 -10.24 -38.88 36.19
CA THR A 633 -10.46 -38.43 37.57
C THR A 633 -11.93 -38.13 37.79
N GLU A 634 -12.45 -38.57 38.95
CA GLU A 634 -13.81 -38.41 39.43
C GLU A 634 -14.89 -39.12 38.57
N ASN A 635 -15.75 -39.88 39.24
CA ASN A 635 -16.90 -40.58 38.64
C ASN A 635 -16.55 -41.45 37.42
N ILE A 636 -15.52 -42.28 37.53
CA ILE A 636 -15.00 -43.03 36.40
C ILE A 636 -15.88 -44.27 36.15
N THR A 637 -16.40 -44.37 34.92
CA THR A 637 -16.93 -45.63 34.37
C THR A 637 -16.05 -46.08 33.19
N SER A 638 -15.99 -47.37 32.95
CA SER A 638 -15.16 -47.91 31.88
C SER A 638 -15.75 -49.23 31.39
N ASP A 639 -16.18 -49.21 30.14
CA ASP A 639 -16.72 -50.37 29.44
C ASP A 639 -15.79 -50.75 28.28
N ALA A 640 -15.59 -52.05 28.07
CA ALA A 640 -14.77 -52.55 26.97
C ALA A 640 -15.57 -53.53 26.13
N TYR A 641 -15.57 -53.34 24.84
CA TYR A 641 -16.32 -54.13 23.88
C TYR A 641 -15.37 -54.70 22.82
N PRO A 642 -15.43 -56.02 22.54
CA PRO A 642 -14.75 -56.55 21.37
C PRO A 642 -15.30 -55.91 20.10
N VAL A 643 -14.44 -55.49 19.16
CA VAL A 643 -14.84 -54.78 17.95
C VAL A 643 -15.86 -55.58 17.12
N ARG A 644 -15.75 -56.93 17.12
CA ARG A 644 -16.68 -57.80 16.39
C ARG A 644 -18.12 -57.75 16.89
N ASP A 645 -18.32 -57.26 18.11
CA ASP A 645 -19.63 -57.24 18.79
C ASP A 645 -20.26 -55.83 18.71
N LEU A 646 -19.59 -54.85 18.06
CA LEU A 646 -20.06 -53.48 17.93
C LEU A 646 -21.14 -53.34 16.85
N THR A 647 -22.20 -52.63 17.17
CA THR A 647 -23.15 -52.15 16.16
C THR A 647 -22.71 -50.77 15.65
N PRO A 648 -23.12 -50.33 14.46
CA PRO A 648 -22.73 -48.99 13.93
C PRO A 648 -23.08 -47.87 14.92
N GLU A 649 -24.18 -47.97 15.66
CA GLU A 649 -24.60 -46.95 16.63
C GLU A 649 -23.67 -46.89 17.86
N MET A 650 -22.97 -48.00 18.18
CA MET A 650 -22.00 -48.06 19.28
C MET A 650 -20.64 -47.50 18.89
N MET A 651 -20.38 -47.30 17.60
CA MET A 651 -19.07 -46.84 17.09
C MET A 651 -18.89 -45.35 17.14
N THR A 652 -19.94 -44.60 17.41
CA THR A 652 -19.90 -43.14 17.45
C THR A 652 -20.60 -42.57 18.67
N LEU A 653 -20.00 -41.56 19.29
CA LEU A 653 -20.66 -40.78 20.33
C LEU A 653 -21.73 -39.87 19.70
N ARG A 654 -22.70 -39.48 20.51
CA ARG A 654 -23.72 -38.51 20.09
C ARG A 654 -23.04 -37.21 19.62
N ASP A 655 -23.50 -36.66 18.48
CA ASP A 655 -22.99 -35.46 17.80
C ASP A 655 -21.65 -35.71 17.07
N PHE A 656 -21.27 -36.97 16.84
CA PHE A 656 -20.17 -37.28 15.95
C PHE A 656 -20.38 -36.71 14.54
N ASN A 657 -19.42 -35.94 14.07
CA ASN A 657 -19.47 -35.30 12.73
C ASN A 657 -18.06 -35.15 12.15
N TRP A 658 -17.59 -36.15 11.45
CA TRP A 658 -16.31 -36.14 10.76
C TRP A 658 -16.44 -35.43 9.41
N MET A 659 -15.63 -34.40 9.16
CA MET A 659 -15.77 -33.46 8.03
C MET A 659 -14.47 -33.32 7.21
N PRO A 660 -13.88 -34.40 6.70
CA PRO A 660 -12.62 -34.31 5.95
C PRO A 660 -12.74 -33.48 4.66
N ASP A 661 -13.92 -33.52 4.02
CA ASP A 661 -14.17 -32.80 2.76
C ASP A 661 -14.23 -31.28 2.93
N LYS A 662 -14.48 -30.78 4.13
CA LYS A 662 -14.49 -29.34 4.41
C LYS A 662 -13.10 -28.78 4.70
N ARG A 663 -12.14 -29.65 5.02
CA ARG A 663 -10.80 -29.24 5.38
C ARG A 663 -10.11 -28.49 4.22
N PRO A 664 -9.53 -27.31 4.45
CA PRO A 664 -8.67 -26.65 3.46
C PRO A 664 -7.40 -27.48 3.22
N ALA A 665 -7.42 -28.36 2.21
CA ALA A 665 -6.35 -29.34 2.01
C ALA A 665 -5.05 -28.74 1.47
N THR A 666 -5.10 -27.56 0.86
CA THR A 666 -3.96 -26.85 0.29
C THR A 666 -4.11 -25.34 0.46
N ARG A 667 -3.05 -24.58 0.29
CA ARG A 667 -3.11 -23.12 0.26
C ARG A 667 -4.14 -22.58 -0.75
N PHE A 668 -4.35 -23.30 -1.86
CA PHE A 668 -5.31 -22.92 -2.90
C PHE A 668 -6.78 -23.08 -2.46
N SER A 669 -7.04 -23.82 -1.38
CA SER A 669 -8.35 -23.84 -0.73
C SER A 669 -8.64 -22.57 0.07
N VAL A 670 -7.61 -21.78 0.40
CA VAL A 670 -7.69 -20.51 1.11
C VAL A 670 -7.64 -19.35 0.14
N THR A 671 -6.61 -19.27 -0.70
CA THR A 671 -6.49 -18.27 -1.75
C THR A 671 -5.83 -18.84 -2.99
N ASP A 672 -6.42 -18.57 -4.15
CA ASP A 672 -5.89 -18.92 -5.48
C ASP A 672 -5.18 -17.71 -6.14
N ARG A 673 -5.11 -16.57 -5.45
CA ARG A 673 -4.45 -15.38 -5.97
C ARG A 673 -2.99 -15.65 -6.26
N TYR A 674 -2.55 -15.08 -7.39
CA TYR A 674 -1.14 -15.11 -7.77
C TYR A 674 -0.34 -14.27 -6.77
N ILE A 675 0.82 -14.78 -6.35
CA ILE A 675 1.76 -14.08 -5.49
C ILE A 675 2.96 -13.67 -6.35
N HIS A 676 3.12 -12.36 -6.57
CA HIS A 676 4.29 -11.80 -7.23
C HIS A 676 5.54 -12.04 -6.38
N PRO A 677 6.61 -12.55 -6.97
CA PRO A 677 7.90 -12.56 -6.29
C PRO A 677 8.40 -11.14 -6.09
N SER A 678 9.19 -10.90 -5.04
CA SER A 678 9.81 -9.59 -4.85
C SER A 678 10.68 -9.21 -6.06
N ALA A 679 10.46 -8.03 -6.60
CA ALA A 679 11.24 -7.41 -7.66
C ALA A 679 12.30 -6.44 -7.11
N ARG A 680 12.41 -6.30 -5.78
CA ARG A 680 13.29 -5.33 -5.10
C ARG A 680 14.76 -5.43 -5.56
N LYS A 681 15.27 -6.62 -5.84
CA LYS A 681 16.64 -6.83 -6.34
C LYS A 681 16.83 -6.35 -7.78
N ASP A 682 15.74 -6.40 -8.57
CA ASP A 682 15.72 -6.04 -9.99
C ASP A 682 15.30 -4.56 -10.17
N ALA A 683 14.70 -3.96 -9.15
CA ALA A 683 14.37 -2.54 -9.05
C ALA A 683 15.57 -1.68 -8.61
N ALA A 684 16.79 -2.21 -8.66
CA ALA A 684 18.03 -1.43 -8.51
C ALA A 684 17.98 -0.20 -9.42
N PRO A 685 18.70 0.88 -9.12
CA PRO A 685 18.39 2.25 -9.51
C PRO A 685 17.94 2.33 -10.94
N SER A 686 16.69 2.75 -11.11
CA SER A 686 16.10 2.86 -12.44
C SER A 686 17.05 3.71 -13.29
N PRO A 687 17.54 3.22 -14.44
CA PRO A 687 18.34 4.02 -15.36
C PRO A 687 17.57 5.24 -15.87
N ASP A 688 16.28 5.32 -15.57
CA ASP A 688 15.32 6.31 -16.03
C ASP A 688 15.12 7.47 -15.05
N PHE A 689 15.91 7.57 -13.96
CA PHE A 689 15.83 8.74 -13.09
C PHE A 689 16.08 10.03 -13.87
N PRO A 690 15.24 11.08 -13.72
CA PRO A 690 15.28 12.28 -14.57
C PRO A 690 16.63 13.00 -14.51
N ARG A 691 17.08 13.52 -15.65
CA ARG A 691 18.36 14.25 -15.78
C ARG A 691 18.16 15.73 -16.07
N PHE A 692 16.97 16.14 -16.47
CA PHE A 692 16.58 17.51 -16.77
C PHE A 692 17.55 18.24 -17.72
N LYS A 693 17.87 17.59 -18.82
CA LYS A 693 18.83 18.10 -19.80
C LYS A 693 18.45 19.44 -20.43
N TYR A 694 17.17 19.63 -20.72
CA TYR A 694 16.67 20.85 -21.34
C TYR A 694 16.41 21.92 -20.30
N ALA A 695 15.90 21.57 -19.13
CA ALA A 695 15.73 22.49 -18.01
C ALA A 695 17.07 23.06 -17.55
N GLU A 696 18.11 22.24 -17.41
CA GLU A 696 19.45 22.71 -17.06
C GLU A 696 20.03 23.64 -18.14
N LYS A 697 19.76 23.36 -19.41
CA LYS A 697 20.20 24.20 -20.54
C LYS A 697 19.52 25.57 -20.55
N TYR A 698 18.23 25.60 -20.26
CA TYR A 698 17.42 26.84 -20.46
C TYR A 698 17.21 27.61 -19.15
N PHE A 699 17.31 26.97 -17.99
CA PHE A 699 17.25 27.58 -16.66
C PHE A 699 18.53 27.26 -15.88
N GLU A 700 19.65 27.76 -16.41
CA GLU A 700 21.02 27.43 -16.03
C GLU A 700 21.23 27.29 -14.50
N GLY A 701 21.76 26.13 -14.08
CA GLY A 701 22.06 25.81 -12.69
C GLY A 701 20.86 25.56 -11.80
N TYR A 702 19.61 25.64 -12.32
CA TYR A 702 18.42 25.47 -11.50
C TYR A 702 18.24 24.03 -11.02
N MET A 703 18.15 23.08 -11.94
CA MET A 703 17.96 21.67 -11.60
C MET A 703 19.18 21.09 -10.88
N LYS A 704 20.37 21.52 -11.25
CA LYS A 704 21.59 21.11 -10.56
C LYS A 704 21.60 21.50 -9.08
N ARG A 705 21.08 22.68 -8.72
CA ARG A 705 20.95 23.08 -7.30
C ARG A 705 19.95 22.21 -6.57
N ILE A 706 18.77 21.95 -7.15
CA ILE A 706 17.75 21.08 -6.58
C ILE A 706 18.29 19.67 -6.35
N MET A 707 18.92 19.07 -7.37
CA MET A 707 19.50 17.73 -7.27
C MET A 707 20.60 17.65 -6.19
N THR A 708 21.47 18.68 -6.12
CA THR A 708 22.50 18.73 -5.06
C THR A 708 21.89 18.87 -3.67
N GLU A 709 20.81 19.61 -3.52
CA GLU A 709 20.11 19.76 -2.25
C GLU A 709 19.45 18.46 -1.80
N ILE A 710 18.83 17.72 -2.70
CA ILE A 710 18.23 16.41 -2.44
C ILE A 710 19.31 15.40 -2.07
N ASP A 711 20.40 15.31 -2.85
CA ASP A 711 21.54 14.42 -2.58
C ASP A 711 22.17 14.68 -1.20
N SER A 712 22.14 15.94 -0.74
CA SER A 712 22.69 16.31 0.57
C SER A 712 21.78 15.89 1.75
N ARG A 713 20.50 15.72 1.52
CA ARG A 713 19.52 15.37 2.59
C ARG A 713 19.52 13.89 2.92
N LYS A 714 19.69 13.00 1.93
CA LYS A 714 19.82 11.55 2.12
C LYS A 714 20.64 10.92 1.00
N PRO A 715 21.57 10.01 1.30
CA PRO A 715 22.12 9.17 0.25
C PRO A 715 20.93 8.39 -0.35
N LEU A 716 20.76 8.52 -1.66
CA LEU A 716 19.86 7.65 -2.40
C LEU A 716 20.35 6.21 -2.19
N ILE A 717 19.66 5.43 -1.36
CA ILE A 717 20.00 4.03 -1.02
C ILE A 717 19.85 3.10 -2.25
N TRP A 718 19.76 3.67 -3.40
CA TRP A 718 19.65 3.01 -4.70
C TRP A 718 21.00 2.51 -5.24
N ILE A 719 22.09 2.64 -4.48
CA ILE A 719 23.47 2.41 -4.98
C ILE A 719 24.16 1.25 -4.23
N GLU A 720 23.47 0.34 -3.54
CA GLU A 720 24.13 -0.90 -3.09
C GLU A 720 23.36 -2.16 -3.46
#